data_2e38550bf572c3dc500fc4c391c133c4
#
_entry.id   2e38550bf572c3dc500fc4c391c133c4
#
_cell.length_a   1.000
_cell.length_b   1.000
_cell.length_c   1.000
_cell.angle_alpha   90.00
_cell.angle_beta   90.00
_cell.angle_gamma   90.00
#
_symmetry.space_group_name_H-M   'P 1'
#
loop_
_entity.id
_entity.type
_entity.pdbx_description
1 polymer ?
#
loop_
_entity_poly.entity_id
_entity_poly.type
_entity_poly.pdbx_seq_one_letter_code
_entity_poly.pdbx_strand_id
1 'polypeptide(L)'
;MHHPDRRDFRYLVVLLLAGAALRAWYLWEVTGAPDFRALQQDMEVQDYQARAMLSGDWTPPPHRQDPEINVTPYYRPPGYPWLLAGIYALTGGSYLAPRVFNSILGLLVIVLVYRLGKAAGDRRVGLVAAALLALYWGAIYYEGEVNDPAVFVFLIPCLLLTLRRWAISGSISWALLAGLVTGCYAIMRPNILLFGPFMACWIAAWCWRQGRLKQVPGAWVALAVGTAVVIAPVTARNWMVSGELVPISTYFGENLLIGNSEESDGYTSWTPYLQELEGTGQFSVWVYNNIVRGLGKEVGNPKLTHSEASKIFARKAMEWIRKNPGKALRLAMVKAVLFWSPREITENKVVEGEKHFYPPLKYLPGFPWVAGPFLGGLLLLLADATFRKKRSMTGQAIGVSSSDAATVPPPGWIWALVLSFILVYYLSFLPFFVNARARHPLVPLLFLVAGYGLVRIVDTWRTPNMPALQRLAPALLLCVTTALAHVNWIPYEPDMARWHYARAESWLIAGEPEKAIPEAEQMLRLKYASYMPFRLGHAFAEKGYHALAARLLEAALGPEPATQPRPYRQDLYFHIGANLLMDGQTDQARIWLERALELNPRDARAMNDLGWIAEQAGDRETARKWYPKALAASPDFRLAKENLARLAREEGNFPLSVRLWRELCLDYPKAATYPFELALTWATAGNVEKAERYYRETLRIDPDHARAWNNLGWLLVSAGRHGEGIQCLRQALIIDPAFTLARVNLAQALLATGNAEAAAHEALAGLEQARNEADRLSLLAVLGLAELERGDPNRALEALRKAAPLAETTPIVRLWLARALLETGDAGAALAETGRLCQEWPDNPDTWYWRGRALEATGDLDGAREAYEKALERNPSQPAYREALDNLNRAETPRPLP
;
A
#
# COMPACT_ATOMS: atom_id res chain seq x y z
N MET A 1 -40.99 -13.91 36.77
CA MET A 1 -40.34 -14.05 35.41
C MET A 1 -41.39 -14.73 34.53
N HIS A 2 -42.10 -13.97 33.66
CA HIS A 2 -42.97 -14.58 32.66
C HIS A 2 -42.08 -15.41 31.71
N HIS A 3 -42.36 -16.69 31.55
CA HIS A 3 -41.78 -17.54 30.53
C HIS A 3 -41.91 -16.82 29.16
N PRO A 4 -40.84 -16.71 28.38
CA PRO A 4 -40.94 -16.24 26.99
C PRO A 4 -41.96 -17.18 26.31
N ASP A 5 -42.98 -16.59 25.66
CA ASP A 5 -43.92 -17.32 24.84
C ASP A 5 -43.05 -18.23 23.91
N ARG A 6 -43.24 -19.55 23.97
CA ARG A 6 -42.37 -20.54 23.26
C ARG A 6 -42.31 -20.21 21.74
N ARG A 7 -43.33 -19.55 21.23
CA ARG A 7 -43.38 -19.11 19.81
C ARG A 7 -42.41 -17.93 19.54
N ASP A 8 -42.43 -16.90 20.41
CA ASP A 8 -41.54 -15.74 20.23
C ASP A 8 -40.07 -16.17 20.33
N PHE A 9 -39.77 -17.08 21.23
CA PHE A 9 -38.41 -17.65 21.38
C PHE A 9 -37.95 -18.36 20.07
N ARG A 10 -38.83 -19.19 19.48
CA ARG A 10 -38.55 -19.88 18.21
C ARG A 10 -38.28 -18.88 17.06
N TYR A 11 -39.10 -17.84 16.90
CA TYR A 11 -38.89 -16.81 15.87
C TYR A 11 -37.57 -16.07 16.09
N LEU A 12 -37.26 -15.70 17.31
CA LEU A 12 -36.00 -15.01 17.63
C LEU A 12 -34.78 -15.88 17.34
N VAL A 13 -34.85 -17.17 17.66
CA VAL A 13 -33.77 -18.13 17.34
C VAL A 13 -33.56 -18.23 15.82
N VAL A 14 -34.66 -18.33 15.05
CA VAL A 14 -34.55 -18.36 13.56
C VAL A 14 -33.89 -17.08 13.02
N LEU A 15 -34.28 -15.92 13.54
CA LEU A 15 -33.70 -14.63 13.16
C LEU A 15 -32.21 -14.53 13.51
N LEU A 16 -31.83 -15.03 14.68
CA LEU A 16 -30.43 -15.06 15.12
C LEU A 16 -29.61 -16.00 14.24
N LEU A 17 -30.13 -17.18 13.91
CA LEU A 17 -29.43 -18.13 13.03
C LEU A 17 -29.27 -17.56 11.60
N ALA A 18 -30.30 -16.97 11.05
CA ALA A 18 -30.24 -16.32 9.74
C ALA A 18 -29.26 -15.12 9.74
N GLY A 19 -29.35 -14.28 10.78
CA GLY A 19 -28.44 -13.16 10.95
C GLY A 19 -26.97 -13.61 11.16
N ALA A 20 -26.74 -14.71 11.90
CA ALA A 20 -25.41 -15.28 12.10
C ALA A 20 -24.85 -15.87 10.79
N ALA A 21 -25.67 -16.57 10.02
CA ALA A 21 -25.27 -17.12 8.73
C ALA A 21 -24.81 -16.05 7.74
N LEU A 22 -25.58 -14.93 7.63
CA LEU A 22 -25.22 -13.80 6.77
C LEU A 22 -23.89 -13.14 7.22
N ARG A 23 -23.69 -12.98 8.53
CA ARG A 23 -22.46 -12.41 9.09
C ARG A 23 -21.26 -13.31 8.87
N ALA A 24 -21.44 -14.62 9.08
CA ALA A 24 -20.37 -15.60 8.83
C ALA A 24 -19.98 -15.61 7.35
N TRP A 25 -20.96 -15.57 6.43
CA TRP A 25 -20.69 -15.46 4.99
C TRP A 25 -19.95 -14.16 4.65
N TYR A 26 -20.40 -13.02 5.17
CA TYR A 26 -19.74 -11.73 4.94
C TYR A 26 -18.32 -11.72 5.51
N LEU A 27 -18.11 -12.21 6.73
CA LEU A 27 -16.77 -12.30 7.32
C LEU A 27 -15.84 -13.20 6.51
N TRP A 28 -16.35 -14.30 5.96
CA TRP A 28 -15.57 -15.17 5.08
C TRP A 28 -15.11 -14.42 3.82
N GLU A 29 -15.99 -13.69 3.15
CA GLU A 29 -15.64 -12.85 1.98
C GLU A 29 -14.60 -11.78 2.34
N VAL A 30 -14.78 -11.10 3.47
CA VAL A 30 -13.87 -10.03 3.94
C VAL A 30 -12.46 -10.57 4.24
N THR A 31 -12.29 -11.83 4.64
CA THR A 31 -10.94 -12.39 4.85
C THR A 31 -10.09 -12.41 3.59
N GLY A 32 -10.69 -12.44 2.40
CA GLY A 32 -10.03 -12.33 1.10
C GLY A 32 -9.88 -10.89 0.59
N ALA A 33 -10.35 -9.89 1.33
CA ALA A 33 -10.27 -8.50 0.92
C ALA A 33 -8.86 -7.91 1.09
N PRO A 34 -8.45 -6.98 0.23
CA PRO A 34 -7.12 -6.37 0.31
C PRO A 34 -6.87 -5.65 1.63
N ASP A 35 -7.89 -5.00 2.16
CA ASP A 35 -7.85 -4.20 3.38
C ASP A 35 -8.18 -5.01 4.66
N PHE A 36 -8.27 -6.33 4.57
CA PHE A 36 -8.44 -7.19 5.74
C PHE A 36 -7.28 -7.04 6.74
N ARG A 37 -6.05 -6.96 6.21
CA ARG A 37 -4.81 -6.75 6.99
C ARG A 37 -4.19 -5.38 6.75
N ALA A 38 -4.33 -4.83 5.54
CA ALA A 38 -3.87 -3.51 5.16
C ALA A 38 -4.98 -2.48 5.44
N LEU A 39 -5.24 -2.23 6.72
CA LEU A 39 -6.25 -1.28 7.17
C LEU A 39 -5.97 0.12 6.64
N GLN A 40 -7.01 0.90 6.39
CA GLN A 40 -6.90 2.25 5.84
C GLN A 40 -7.54 3.31 6.73
N GLN A 41 -7.07 4.53 6.58
CA GLN A 41 -7.63 5.72 7.21
C GLN A 41 -7.75 5.57 8.74
N ASP A 42 -8.92 5.84 9.31
CA ASP A 42 -9.18 5.78 10.74
C ASP A 42 -8.87 4.42 11.35
N MET A 43 -9.15 3.33 10.61
CA MET A 43 -8.96 1.97 11.09
C MET A 43 -7.47 1.64 11.26
N GLU A 44 -6.62 2.14 10.37
CA GLU A 44 -5.18 1.98 10.45
C GLU A 44 -4.61 2.68 11.71
N VAL A 45 -5.06 3.90 11.98
CA VAL A 45 -4.64 4.66 13.18
C VAL A 45 -5.14 4.01 14.46
N GLN A 46 -6.37 3.48 14.46
CA GLN A 46 -6.92 2.77 15.62
C GLN A 46 -6.17 1.46 15.90
N ASP A 47 -5.82 0.70 14.85
CA ASP A 47 -5.00 -0.51 14.97
C ASP A 47 -3.59 -0.20 15.50
N TYR A 48 -2.94 0.82 14.93
CA TYR A 48 -1.64 1.30 15.39
C TYR A 48 -1.70 1.68 16.88
N GLN A 49 -2.68 2.50 17.28
CA GLN A 49 -2.87 2.91 18.68
C GLN A 49 -3.03 1.71 19.61
N ALA A 50 -3.88 0.74 19.22
CA ALA A 50 -4.14 -0.44 20.04
C ALA A 50 -2.90 -1.31 20.22
N ARG A 51 -2.11 -1.51 19.16
CA ARG A 51 -0.85 -2.26 19.20
C ARG A 51 0.23 -1.54 19.99
N ALA A 52 0.37 -0.23 19.78
CA ALA A 52 1.33 0.61 20.52
C ALA A 52 1.05 0.60 22.04
N MET A 53 -0.22 0.61 22.45
CA MET A 53 -0.60 0.49 23.87
C MET A 53 -0.18 -0.85 24.49
N LEU A 54 -0.18 -1.94 23.69
CA LEU A 54 0.18 -3.28 24.18
C LEU A 54 1.68 -3.52 24.19
N SER A 55 2.39 -3.06 23.15
CA SER A 55 3.85 -3.26 23.02
C SER A 55 4.68 -2.22 23.75
N GLY A 56 4.12 -1.03 23.99
CA GLY A 56 4.87 0.16 24.43
C GLY A 56 5.66 0.84 23.30
N ASP A 57 5.65 0.27 22.11
CA ASP A 57 6.32 0.82 20.93
C ASP A 57 5.35 1.69 20.11
N TRP A 58 5.65 2.99 20.05
CA TRP A 58 4.89 4.01 19.33
C TRP A 58 5.54 4.41 18.01
N THR A 59 6.43 3.57 17.45
CA THR A 59 7.00 3.80 16.13
C THR A 59 5.92 3.61 15.06
N PRO A 60 5.64 4.64 14.24
CA PRO A 60 4.64 4.53 13.18
C PRO A 60 5.11 3.58 12.06
N PRO A 61 4.18 3.07 11.22
CA PRO A 61 4.56 2.33 10.03
C PRO A 61 5.52 3.14 9.13
N PRO A 62 6.47 2.50 8.40
CA PRO A 62 7.52 3.20 7.63
C PRO A 62 7.02 4.23 6.62
N HIS A 63 5.78 4.07 6.13
CA HIS A 63 5.14 4.97 5.16
C HIS A 63 4.24 6.04 5.80
N ARG A 64 4.23 6.13 7.14
CA ARG A 64 3.40 7.08 7.90
C ARG A 64 4.26 8.00 8.76
N GLN A 65 3.79 9.24 8.91
CA GLN A 65 4.37 10.20 9.84
C GLN A 65 3.88 9.91 11.27
N ASP A 66 4.72 10.17 12.27
CA ASP A 66 4.33 9.99 13.67
C ASP A 66 3.19 10.96 14.05
N PRO A 67 2.02 10.44 14.45
CA PRO A 67 0.90 11.24 14.91
C PRO A 67 1.07 11.77 16.34
N GLU A 68 2.19 11.48 17.03
CA GLU A 68 2.57 11.95 18.38
C GLU A 68 1.49 11.68 19.45
N ILE A 69 0.69 10.61 19.30
CA ILE A 69 -0.45 10.32 20.19
C ILE A 69 -0.02 10.07 21.63
N ASN A 70 1.17 9.51 21.82
CA ASN A 70 1.72 9.20 23.15
C ASN A 70 2.08 10.45 23.97
N VAL A 71 2.38 11.57 23.32
CA VAL A 71 2.86 12.81 23.94
C VAL A 71 1.90 13.99 23.78
N THR A 72 0.78 13.82 23.11
CA THR A 72 -0.27 14.83 22.91
C THR A 72 -1.59 14.39 23.54
N PRO A 73 -2.53 15.32 23.89
CA PRO A 73 -3.86 14.93 24.28
C PRO A 73 -4.55 14.20 23.11
N TYR A 74 -5.46 13.29 23.44
CA TYR A 74 -6.16 12.58 22.38
C TYR A 74 -6.85 13.56 21.42
N TYR A 75 -6.46 13.49 20.15
CA TYR A 75 -7.10 14.21 19.08
C TYR A 75 -8.51 13.65 18.82
N ARG A 76 -8.62 12.32 18.66
CA ARG A 76 -9.89 11.61 18.56
C ARG A 76 -10.20 10.83 19.84
N PRO A 77 -11.48 10.57 20.11
CA PRO A 77 -11.87 9.80 21.30
C PRO A 77 -11.22 8.40 21.33
N PRO A 78 -10.58 7.99 22.45
CA PRO A 78 -9.74 6.78 22.50
C PRO A 78 -10.49 5.49 22.81
N GLY A 79 -11.81 5.51 23.03
CA GLY A 79 -12.53 4.37 23.58
C GLY A 79 -12.48 3.13 22.70
N TYR A 80 -12.53 3.27 21.36
CA TYR A 80 -12.43 2.11 20.48
C TYR A 80 -11.00 1.55 20.41
N PRO A 81 -9.93 2.32 20.25
CA PRO A 81 -8.56 1.82 20.44
C PRO A 81 -8.32 1.07 21.74
N TRP A 82 -8.89 1.53 22.86
CA TRP A 82 -8.80 0.84 24.15
C TRP A 82 -9.49 -0.53 24.13
N LEU A 83 -10.70 -0.58 23.55
CA LEU A 83 -11.43 -1.83 23.36
C LEU A 83 -10.65 -2.79 22.43
N LEU A 84 -10.10 -2.26 21.34
CA LEU A 84 -9.33 -3.01 20.36
C LEU A 84 -8.04 -3.59 20.98
N ALA A 85 -7.34 -2.81 21.80
CA ALA A 85 -6.20 -3.29 22.58
C ALA A 85 -6.59 -4.47 23.50
N GLY A 86 -7.72 -4.35 24.20
CA GLY A 86 -8.24 -5.47 25.01
C GLY A 86 -8.51 -6.73 24.20
N ILE A 87 -9.12 -6.61 23.02
CA ILE A 87 -9.37 -7.74 22.11
C ILE A 87 -8.03 -8.33 21.62
N TYR A 88 -7.08 -7.51 21.23
CA TYR A 88 -5.76 -7.97 20.77
C TYR A 88 -4.94 -8.64 21.86
N ALA A 89 -5.00 -8.16 23.09
CA ALA A 89 -4.36 -8.82 24.24
C ALA A 89 -4.85 -10.27 24.44
N LEU A 90 -6.14 -10.51 24.20
CA LEU A 90 -6.76 -11.83 24.35
C LEU A 90 -6.55 -12.75 23.14
N THR A 91 -6.26 -12.20 21.97
CA THR A 91 -6.29 -12.94 20.68
C THR A 91 -4.97 -12.89 19.91
N GLY A 92 -3.91 -12.36 20.51
CA GLY A 92 -2.60 -12.25 19.88
C GLY A 92 -2.57 -11.33 18.67
N GLY A 93 -3.40 -10.26 18.65
CA GLY A 93 -3.40 -9.27 17.58
C GLY A 93 -4.15 -9.68 16.31
N SER A 94 -5.08 -10.62 16.40
CA SER A 94 -5.88 -11.12 15.26
C SER A 94 -6.76 -10.06 14.64
N TYR A 95 -6.66 -9.83 13.32
CA TYR A 95 -7.55 -8.94 12.56
C TYR A 95 -8.98 -9.47 12.41
N LEU A 96 -9.20 -10.77 12.59
CA LEU A 96 -10.54 -11.37 12.55
C LEU A 96 -11.30 -11.17 13.88
N ALA A 97 -10.59 -11.18 15.01
CA ALA A 97 -11.22 -11.15 16.34
C ALA A 97 -12.12 -9.91 16.59
N PRO A 98 -11.72 -8.66 16.29
CA PRO A 98 -12.60 -7.50 16.46
C PRO A 98 -13.84 -7.58 15.56
N ARG A 99 -13.75 -8.14 14.37
CA ARG A 99 -14.88 -8.32 13.44
C ARG A 99 -15.87 -9.35 13.96
N VAL A 100 -15.39 -10.47 14.49
CA VAL A 100 -16.22 -11.48 15.15
C VAL A 100 -16.88 -10.89 16.40
N PHE A 101 -16.13 -10.14 17.21
CA PHE A 101 -16.67 -9.44 18.38
C PHE A 101 -17.81 -8.48 17.98
N ASN A 102 -17.60 -7.65 16.98
CA ASN A 102 -18.61 -6.74 16.46
C ASN A 102 -19.86 -7.49 15.95
N SER A 103 -19.68 -8.61 15.26
CA SER A 103 -20.78 -9.45 14.77
C SER A 103 -21.58 -10.08 15.94
N ILE A 104 -20.92 -10.48 17.02
CA ILE A 104 -21.60 -10.93 18.25
C ILE A 104 -22.42 -9.80 18.86
N LEU A 105 -21.86 -8.57 18.93
CA LEU A 105 -22.62 -7.40 19.38
C LEU A 105 -23.85 -7.17 18.50
N GLY A 106 -23.72 -7.25 17.17
CA GLY A 106 -24.84 -7.12 16.23
C GLY A 106 -25.95 -8.14 16.46
N LEU A 107 -25.60 -9.40 16.73
CA LEU A 107 -26.58 -10.43 17.10
C LEU A 107 -27.27 -10.12 18.44
N LEU A 108 -26.54 -9.61 19.42
CA LEU A 108 -27.10 -9.18 20.70
C LEU A 108 -28.07 -8.00 20.51
N VAL A 109 -27.79 -7.06 19.59
CA VAL A 109 -28.68 -5.94 19.28
C VAL A 109 -30.04 -6.42 18.77
N ILE A 110 -30.09 -7.49 17.96
CA ILE A 110 -31.35 -8.09 17.50
C ILE A 110 -32.24 -8.46 18.71
N VAL A 111 -31.65 -9.05 19.74
CA VAL A 111 -32.34 -9.41 20.99
C VAL A 111 -32.77 -8.17 21.77
N LEU A 112 -31.89 -7.15 21.86
CA LEU A 112 -32.16 -5.93 22.60
C LEU A 112 -33.27 -5.12 21.95
N VAL A 113 -33.31 -5.03 20.62
CA VAL A 113 -34.37 -4.35 19.87
C VAL A 113 -35.69 -5.07 20.03
N TYR A 114 -35.72 -6.40 19.98
CA TYR A 114 -36.91 -7.19 20.32
C TYR A 114 -37.42 -6.83 21.74
N ARG A 115 -36.53 -6.81 22.73
CA ARG A 115 -36.92 -6.47 24.12
C ARG A 115 -37.41 -5.02 24.25
N LEU A 116 -36.83 -4.09 23.51
CA LEU A 116 -37.24 -2.68 23.54
C LEU A 116 -38.61 -2.51 22.89
N GLY A 117 -38.89 -3.18 21.75
CA GLY A 117 -40.21 -3.18 21.11
C GLY A 117 -41.27 -3.79 21.99
N LYS A 118 -40.99 -4.90 22.68
CA LYS A 118 -41.89 -5.49 23.67
C LYS A 118 -42.15 -4.50 24.82
N ALA A 119 -41.15 -3.75 25.25
CA ALA A 119 -41.29 -2.74 26.29
C ALA A 119 -42.07 -1.51 25.81
N ALA A 120 -42.01 -1.17 24.53
CA ALA A 120 -42.79 -0.11 23.88
C ALA A 120 -44.24 -0.47 23.60
N GLY A 121 -44.69 -1.66 24.01
CA GLY A 121 -46.10 -2.08 24.10
C GLY A 121 -46.55 -3.19 23.20
N ASP A 122 -45.74 -3.64 22.22
CA ASP A 122 -46.12 -4.74 21.34
C ASP A 122 -44.94 -5.65 20.99
N ARG A 123 -45.06 -6.94 21.30
CA ARG A 123 -44.07 -7.96 20.93
C ARG A 123 -43.88 -8.11 19.44
N ARG A 124 -44.94 -7.88 18.64
CA ARG A 124 -44.84 -7.97 17.16
C ARG A 124 -43.99 -6.85 16.61
N VAL A 125 -44.08 -5.63 17.18
CA VAL A 125 -43.21 -4.52 16.83
C VAL A 125 -41.75 -4.89 17.07
N GLY A 126 -41.46 -5.51 18.23
CA GLY A 126 -40.10 -5.99 18.51
C GLY A 126 -39.58 -7.06 17.55
N LEU A 127 -40.43 -8.05 17.19
CA LEU A 127 -40.06 -9.11 16.25
C LEU A 127 -39.82 -8.56 14.82
N VAL A 128 -40.68 -7.67 14.34
CA VAL A 128 -40.54 -7.03 13.03
C VAL A 128 -39.25 -6.20 12.97
N ALA A 129 -39.03 -5.36 13.98
CA ALA A 129 -37.81 -4.55 14.07
C ALA A 129 -36.52 -5.41 14.12
N ALA A 130 -36.55 -6.51 14.88
CA ALA A 130 -35.48 -7.49 14.96
C ALA A 130 -35.21 -8.17 13.59
N ALA A 131 -36.27 -8.53 12.85
CA ALA A 131 -36.16 -9.13 11.52
C ALA A 131 -35.56 -8.15 10.50
N LEU A 132 -36.04 -6.90 10.49
CA LEU A 132 -35.50 -5.85 9.61
C LEU A 132 -34.00 -5.61 9.89
N LEU A 133 -33.62 -5.54 11.16
CA LEU A 133 -32.23 -5.35 11.57
C LEU A 133 -31.33 -6.53 11.21
N ALA A 134 -31.82 -7.77 11.37
CA ALA A 134 -31.08 -8.98 11.04
C ALA A 134 -30.66 -9.04 9.56
N LEU A 135 -31.48 -8.44 8.68
CA LEU A 135 -31.32 -8.43 7.21
C LEU A 135 -30.82 -7.09 6.66
N TYR A 136 -30.48 -6.11 7.50
CA TYR A 136 -30.02 -4.82 7.03
C TYR A 136 -28.51 -4.86 6.72
N TRP A 137 -28.18 -4.64 5.46
CA TRP A 137 -26.80 -4.75 4.98
C TRP A 137 -25.81 -3.83 5.71
N GLY A 138 -26.22 -2.56 6.01
CA GLY A 138 -25.37 -1.59 6.68
C GLY A 138 -24.97 -2.05 8.10
N ALA A 139 -25.85 -2.77 8.83
CA ALA A 139 -25.47 -3.36 10.11
C ALA A 139 -24.38 -4.42 9.93
N ILE A 140 -24.55 -5.34 8.98
CA ILE A 140 -23.60 -6.41 8.70
C ILE A 140 -22.27 -5.83 8.23
N TYR A 141 -22.29 -4.83 7.35
CA TYR A 141 -21.08 -4.15 6.84
C TYR A 141 -20.25 -3.52 7.97
N TYR A 142 -20.89 -2.67 8.80
CA TYR A 142 -20.16 -1.98 9.88
C TYR A 142 -19.67 -2.93 10.99
N GLU A 143 -20.29 -4.09 11.16
CA GLU A 143 -19.80 -5.14 12.05
C GLU A 143 -18.54 -5.83 11.50
N GLY A 144 -18.38 -5.92 10.18
CA GLY A 144 -17.18 -6.44 9.53
C GLY A 144 -16.01 -5.47 9.47
N GLU A 145 -16.20 -4.21 9.90
CA GLU A 145 -15.15 -3.21 9.95
C GLU A 145 -14.44 -3.18 11.31
N VAL A 146 -13.14 -2.89 11.32
CA VAL A 146 -12.38 -2.65 12.55
C VAL A 146 -12.63 -1.21 13.00
N ASN A 147 -13.88 -0.92 13.40
CA ASN A 147 -14.35 0.42 13.70
C ASN A 147 -15.49 0.41 14.75
N ASP A 148 -15.80 1.58 15.30
CA ASP A 148 -16.69 1.78 16.45
C ASP A 148 -18.22 1.65 16.22
N PRO A 149 -18.81 1.70 14.97
CA PRO A 149 -20.26 1.74 14.81
C PRO A 149 -21.04 0.59 15.45
N ALA A 150 -20.52 -0.63 15.41
CA ALA A 150 -21.18 -1.80 15.99
C ALA A 150 -21.35 -1.67 17.52
N VAL A 151 -20.36 -1.04 18.18
CA VAL A 151 -20.38 -0.80 19.63
C VAL A 151 -21.45 0.23 19.99
N PHE A 152 -21.58 1.30 19.21
CA PHE A 152 -22.65 2.31 19.45
C PHE A 152 -24.04 1.73 19.30
N VAL A 153 -24.25 0.98 18.24
CA VAL A 153 -25.52 0.29 17.95
C VAL A 153 -25.93 -0.61 19.11
N PHE A 154 -24.95 -1.24 19.79
CA PHE A 154 -25.18 -2.07 20.98
C PHE A 154 -25.47 -1.24 22.24
N LEU A 155 -24.68 -0.19 22.50
CA LEU A 155 -24.81 0.60 23.73
C LEU A 155 -26.11 1.38 23.84
N ILE A 156 -26.71 1.81 22.71
CA ILE A 156 -27.95 2.61 22.73
C ILE A 156 -29.14 1.82 23.31
N PRO A 157 -29.52 0.65 22.78
CA PRO A 157 -30.63 -0.09 23.36
C PRO A 157 -30.30 -0.59 24.80
N CYS A 158 -29.02 -0.82 25.12
CA CYS A 158 -28.61 -1.11 26.51
C CYS A 158 -28.94 0.09 27.43
N LEU A 159 -28.58 1.31 27.02
CA LEU A 159 -28.90 2.54 27.78
C LEU A 159 -30.40 2.68 28.00
N LEU A 160 -31.20 2.57 26.94
CA LEU A 160 -32.67 2.74 27.05
C LEU A 160 -33.31 1.67 27.91
N LEU A 161 -32.83 0.42 27.84
CA LEU A 161 -33.33 -0.67 28.69
C LEU A 161 -32.87 -0.56 30.15
N THR A 162 -31.67 -0.05 30.43
CA THR A 162 -31.20 0.22 31.79
C THR A 162 -31.99 1.34 32.44
N LEU A 163 -32.28 2.43 31.72
CA LEU A 163 -33.18 3.49 32.19
C LEU A 163 -34.58 2.97 32.50
N ARG A 164 -35.10 2.09 31.62
CA ARG A 164 -36.39 1.42 31.88
C ARG A 164 -36.32 0.56 33.14
N ARG A 165 -35.27 -0.21 33.36
CA ARG A 165 -35.07 -1.04 34.56
C ARG A 165 -34.98 -0.20 35.81
N TRP A 166 -34.27 0.93 35.74
CA TRP A 166 -34.27 1.92 36.83
C TRP A 166 -35.68 2.42 37.13
N ALA A 167 -36.44 2.81 36.12
CA ALA A 167 -37.83 3.31 36.31
C ALA A 167 -38.75 2.31 37.02
N ILE A 168 -38.58 1.00 36.76
CA ILE A 168 -39.31 -0.08 37.38
C ILE A 168 -38.86 -0.33 38.84
N SER A 169 -37.57 -0.43 39.09
CA SER A 169 -37.01 -0.86 40.37
C SER A 169 -36.77 0.29 41.35
N GLY A 170 -36.54 1.52 40.84
CA GLY A 170 -36.08 2.66 41.65
C GLY A 170 -34.64 2.47 42.18
N SER A 171 -33.94 1.40 41.79
CA SER A 171 -32.60 1.08 42.31
C SER A 171 -31.52 1.97 41.71
N ILE A 172 -30.71 2.58 42.60
CA ILE A 172 -29.62 3.48 42.22
C ILE A 172 -28.54 2.79 41.35
N SER A 173 -28.36 1.45 41.47
CA SER A 173 -27.42 0.67 40.69
C SER A 173 -27.77 0.68 39.18
N TRP A 174 -29.07 0.72 38.83
CA TRP A 174 -29.46 0.84 37.41
C TRP A 174 -29.21 2.23 36.85
N ALA A 175 -29.33 3.27 37.67
CA ALA A 175 -28.96 4.64 37.28
C ALA A 175 -27.44 4.76 37.09
N LEU A 176 -26.65 4.17 38.00
CA LEU A 176 -25.20 4.07 37.88
C LEU A 176 -24.78 3.32 36.62
N LEU A 177 -25.41 2.16 36.34
CA LEU A 177 -25.15 1.39 35.12
C LEU A 177 -25.51 2.19 33.86
N ALA A 178 -26.60 2.94 33.85
CA ALA A 178 -26.93 3.84 32.73
C ALA A 178 -25.85 4.91 32.54
N GLY A 179 -25.31 5.45 33.64
CA GLY A 179 -24.15 6.34 33.61
C GLY A 179 -22.90 5.69 33.04
N LEU A 180 -22.54 4.47 33.47
CA LEU A 180 -21.41 3.73 32.94
C LEU A 180 -21.56 3.48 31.43
N VAL A 181 -22.74 3.06 30.96
CA VAL A 181 -23.03 2.87 29.52
C VAL A 181 -22.89 4.19 28.76
N THR A 182 -23.37 5.30 29.34
CA THR A 182 -23.21 6.65 28.74
C THR A 182 -21.74 7.04 28.67
N GLY A 183 -20.96 6.78 29.71
CA GLY A 183 -19.50 7.02 29.73
C GLY A 183 -18.74 6.20 28.69
N CYS A 184 -19.05 4.89 28.57
CA CYS A 184 -18.47 4.02 27.53
C CYS A 184 -18.76 4.55 26.12
N TYR A 185 -19.97 5.03 25.89
CA TYR A 185 -20.31 5.67 24.63
C TYR A 185 -19.55 6.99 24.45
N ALA A 186 -19.48 7.84 25.50
CA ALA A 186 -18.87 9.17 25.43
C ALA A 186 -17.37 9.15 25.11
N ILE A 187 -16.61 8.19 25.66
CA ILE A 187 -15.17 8.05 25.36
C ILE A 187 -14.89 7.58 23.91
N MET A 188 -15.93 7.14 23.18
CA MET A 188 -15.87 6.80 21.75
C MET A 188 -16.48 7.92 20.90
N ARG A 189 -17.62 8.50 21.38
CA ARG A 189 -18.35 9.56 20.68
C ARG A 189 -19.04 10.51 21.68
N PRO A 190 -18.46 11.66 21.96
CA PRO A 190 -18.90 12.57 23.04
C PRO A 190 -20.31 13.17 22.89
N ASN A 191 -20.88 13.20 21.67
CA ASN A 191 -22.20 13.78 21.39
C ASN A 191 -23.34 13.13 22.18
N ILE A 192 -23.16 11.89 22.70
CA ILE A 192 -24.13 11.26 23.60
C ILE A 192 -24.40 12.10 24.87
N LEU A 193 -23.42 12.90 25.31
CA LEU A 193 -23.56 13.73 26.49
C LEU A 193 -24.70 14.76 26.33
N LEU A 194 -25.04 15.16 25.10
CA LEU A 194 -26.20 16.03 24.82
C LEU A 194 -27.53 15.38 25.16
N PHE A 195 -27.57 14.04 25.26
CA PHE A 195 -28.76 13.34 25.73
C PHE A 195 -28.91 13.35 27.25
N GLY A 196 -27.86 13.72 28.00
CA GLY A 196 -27.85 13.80 29.46
C GLY A 196 -29.00 14.64 30.06
N PRO A 197 -29.21 15.89 29.60
CA PRO A 197 -30.32 16.71 30.06
C PRO A 197 -31.72 16.06 29.82
N PHE A 198 -31.89 15.38 28.70
CA PHE A 198 -33.15 14.68 28.41
C PHE A 198 -33.34 13.46 29.32
N MET A 199 -32.28 12.70 29.61
CA MET A 199 -32.34 11.63 30.60
C MET A 199 -32.71 12.17 31.98
N ALA A 200 -32.10 13.27 32.39
CA ALA A 200 -32.39 13.90 33.66
C ALA A 200 -33.84 14.39 33.75
N CYS A 201 -34.35 15.04 32.72
CA CYS A 201 -35.76 15.48 32.64
C CYS A 201 -36.72 14.28 32.64
N TRP A 202 -36.42 13.22 31.89
CA TRP A 202 -37.23 12.01 31.84
C TRP A 202 -37.28 11.32 33.21
N ILE A 203 -36.18 11.21 33.92
CA ILE A 203 -36.06 10.70 35.28
C ILE A 203 -36.94 11.53 36.23
N ALA A 204 -36.81 12.86 36.21
CA ALA A 204 -37.58 13.77 37.07
C ALA A 204 -39.09 13.69 36.78
N ALA A 205 -39.49 13.70 35.52
CA ALA A 205 -40.89 13.61 35.11
C ALA A 205 -41.50 12.24 35.50
N TRP A 206 -40.72 11.14 35.36
CA TRP A 206 -41.18 9.82 35.81
C TRP A 206 -41.32 9.76 37.32
N CYS A 207 -40.35 10.28 38.11
CA CYS A 207 -40.43 10.35 39.58
C CYS A 207 -41.59 11.23 40.06
N TRP A 208 -41.83 12.40 39.40
CA TRP A 208 -42.95 13.26 39.67
C TRP A 208 -44.29 12.51 39.51
N ARG A 209 -44.48 11.80 38.38
CA ARG A 209 -45.65 10.99 38.13
C ARG A 209 -45.89 9.89 39.18
N GLN A 210 -44.80 9.34 39.73
CA GLN A 210 -44.84 8.23 40.71
C GLN A 210 -44.87 8.73 42.16
N GLY A 211 -44.85 10.05 42.40
CA GLY A 211 -44.73 10.61 43.75
C GLY A 211 -43.39 10.33 44.41
N ARG A 212 -42.37 10.03 43.64
CA ARG A 212 -41.02 9.61 44.17
C ARG A 212 -39.93 10.67 43.94
N LEU A 213 -40.26 11.97 44.03
CA LEU A 213 -39.32 13.08 43.75
C LEU A 213 -38.04 13.03 44.57
N LYS A 214 -38.10 12.48 45.80
CA LYS A 214 -36.92 12.30 46.66
C LYS A 214 -35.84 11.39 46.05
N GLN A 215 -36.18 10.56 45.07
CA GLN A 215 -35.22 9.69 44.37
C GLN A 215 -34.47 10.39 43.23
N VAL A 216 -34.91 11.55 42.75
CA VAL A 216 -34.33 12.28 41.62
C VAL A 216 -32.87 12.67 41.86
N PRO A 217 -32.47 13.32 43.00
CA PRO A 217 -31.06 13.68 43.20
C PRO A 217 -30.12 12.47 43.18
N GLY A 218 -30.51 11.39 43.87
CA GLY A 218 -29.72 10.17 43.92
C GLY A 218 -29.55 9.52 42.55
N ALA A 219 -30.58 9.51 41.71
CA ALA A 219 -30.51 8.99 40.35
C ALA A 219 -29.63 9.85 39.42
N TRP A 220 -29.70 11.18 39.54
CA TRP A 220 -28.86 12.10 38.77
C TRP A 220 -27.40 11.98 39.17
N VAL A 221 -27.10 11.95 40.50
CA VAL A 221 -25.73 11.75 40.99
C VAL A 221 -25.19 10.40 40.49
N ALA A 222 -25.95 9.32 40.60
CA ALA A 222 -25.49 8.01 40.13
C ALA A 222 -25.23 7.99 38.63
N LEU A 223 -26.08 8.61 37.81
CA LEU A 223 -25.87 8.75 36.38
C LEU A 223 -24.59 9.55 36.05
N ALA A 224 -24.42 10.70 36.75
CA ALA A 224 -23.25 11.56 36.59
C ALA A 224 -21.96 10.85 37.02
N VAL A 225 -21.95 10.20 38.19
CA VAL A 225 -20.82 9.45 38.71
C VAL A 225 -20.44 8.29 37.77
N GLY A 226 -21.45 7.49 37.34
CA GLY A 226 -21.16 6.41 36.39
C GLY A 226 -20.53 6.90 35.08
N THR A 227 -21.02 8.03 34.56
CA THR A 227 -20.44 8.67 33.36
C THR A 227 -19.02 9.17 33.62
N ALA A 228 -18.81 9.88 34.75
CA ALA A 228 -17.53 10.46 35.09
C ALA A 228 -16.43 9.41 35.35
N VAL A 229 -16.76 8.30 36.02
CA VAL A 229 -15.82 7.21 36.30
C VAL A 229 -15.20 6.65 35.03
N VAL A 230 -15.95 6.57 33.93
CA VAL A 230 -15.42 6.08 32.65
C VAL A 230 -14.62 7.14 31.91
N ILE A 231 -15.00 8.41 32.01
CA ILE A 231 -14.32 9.52 31.34
C ILE A 231 -13.03 9.91 32.09
N ALA A 232 -13.00 9.80 33.40
CA ALA A 232 -11.91 10.27 34.26
C ALA A 232 -10.52 9.73 33.88
N PRO A 233 -10.33 8.42 33.53
CA PRO A 233 -9.02 7.92 33.11
C PRO A 233 -8.51 8.59 31.82
N VAL A 234 -9.41 8.89 30.86
CA VAL A 234 -9.07 9.61 29.62
C VAL A 234 -8.64 11.04 29.94
N THR A 235 -9.43 11.72 30.78
CA THR A 235 -9.11 13.09 31.21
C THR A 235 -7.78 13.16 31.96
N ALA A 236 -7.54 12.22 32.90
CA ALA A 236 -6.31 12.15 33.68
C ALA A 236 -5.09 11.92 32.75
N ARG A 237 -5.17 11.01 31.77
CA ARG A 237 -4.09 10.80 30.80
C ARG A 237 -3.85 12.05 29.95
N ASN A 238 -4.90 12.68 29.45
CA ASN A 238 -4.75 13.91 28.65
C ASN A 238 -4.06 15.03 29.49
N TRP A 239 -4.44 15.17 30.74
CA TRP A 239 -3.81 16.14 31.65
C TRP A 239 -2.35 15.82 31.95
N MET A 240 -2.01 14.56 32.18
CA MET A 240 -0.62 14.13 32.41
C MET A 240 0.31 14.45 31.26
N VAL A 241 -0.16 14.32 29.99
CA VAL A 241 0.70 14.53 28.81
C VAL A 241 0.71 15.98 28.33
N SER A 242 -0.34 16.76 28.56
CA SER A 242 -0.46 18.12 28.00
C SER A 242 -0.49 19.23 29.05
N GLY A 243 -0.74 18.91 30.33
CA GLY A 243 -1.01 19.91 31.37
C GLY A 243 -2.36 20.63 31.21
N GLU A 244 -3.18 20.24 30.25
CA GLU A 244 -4.48 20.86 29.95
C GLU A 244 -5.64 19.95 30.33
N LEU A 245 -6.74 20.54 30.81
CA LEU A 245 -7.97 19.81 31.11
C LEU A 245 -8.74 19.54 29.81
N VAL A 246 -8.43 18.42 29.16
CA VAL A 246 -9.14 17.90 28.00
C VAL A 246 -9.97 16.67 28.40
N PRO A 247 -11.30 16.79 28.56
CA PRO A 247 -12.11 15.68 29.07
C PRO A 247 -12.02 14.40 28.28
N ILE A 248 -12.10 14.48 26.94
CA ILE A 248 -12.07 13.30 26.06
C ILE A 248 -11.10 13.50 24.90
N SER A 249 -11.33 14.51 24.04
CA SER A 249 -10.51 14.77 22.85
C SER A 249 -10.59 16.23 22.41
N THR A 250 -9.70 16.65 21.52
CA THR A 250 -9.60 18.05 21.04
C THR A 250 -10.29 18.30 19.69
N TYR A 251 -10.90 17.29 19.05
CA TYR A 251 -11.40 17.31 17.68
C TYR A 251 -12.64 18.20 17.42
N PHE A 252 -13.23 18.81 18.45
CA PHE A 252 -14.48 19.55 18.33
C PHE A 252 -14.40 20.76 17.40
N GLY A 253 -13.40 21.63 17.58
CA GLY A 253 -13.30 22.90 16.86
C GLY A 253 -13.07 22.72 15.38
N GLU A 254 -12.25 21.76 15.01
CA GLU A 254 -11.97 21.41 13.63
C GLU A 254 -13.20 20.86 12.92
N ASN A 255 -13.89 19.89 13.53
CA ASN A 255 -15.17 19.38 12.97
C ASN A 255 -16.21 20.47 12.79
N LEU A 256 -16.27 21.44 13.73
CA LEU A 256 -17.18 22.55 13.61
C LEU A 256 -16.80 23.44 12.41
N LEU A 257 -15.49 23.67 12.17
CA LEU A 257 -14.99 24.45 11.04
C LEU A 257 -15.25 23.73 9.71
N ILE A 258 -14.94 22.41 9.62
CA ILE A 258 -15.26 21.59 8.46
C ILE A 258 -16.73 21.70 8.09
N GLY A 259 -17.59 21.63 9.09
CA GLY A 259 -19.04 21.75 8.89
C GLY A 259 -19.55 23.16 8.62
N ASN A 260 -18.79 24.22 8.89
CA ASN A 260 -19.27 25.61 8.81
C ASN A 260 -18.16 26.57 8.37
N SER A 261 -17.88 26.53 7.09
CA SER A 261 -16.96 27.42 6.38
C SER A 261 -17.50 27.74 4.98
N GLU A 262 -16.87 28.64 4.25
CA GLU A 262 -17.27 28.96 2.87
C GLU A 262 -17.12 27.76 1.93
N GLU A 263 -16.19 26.87 2.23
CA GLU A 263 -15.84 25.68 1.46
C GLU A 263 -16.69 24.45 1.82
N SER A 264 -17.56 24.58 2.82
CA SER A 264 -18.35 23.46 3.37
C SER A 264 -19.49 23.07 2.45
N ASP A 265 -19.56 21.79 2.07
CA ASP A 265 -20.65 21.18 1.29
C ASP A 265 -21.64 20.38 2.17
N GLY A 266 -21.30 20.19 3.44
CA GLY A 266 -22.11 19.48 4.43
C GLY A 266 -21.79 17.99 4.57
N TYR A 267 -20.92 17.39 3.73
CA TYR A 267 -20.58 15.98 3.80
C TYR A 267 -19.09 15.68 3.69
N THR A 268 -18.31 16.55 3.08
CA THR A 268 -16.84 16.38 3.00
C THR A 268 -16.20 16.54 4.38
N SER A 269 -15.29 15.65 4.74
CA SER A 269 -14.65 15.59 6.06
C SER A 269 -13.33 16.38 6.14
N TRP A 270 -13.06 17.26 5.19
CA TRP A 270 -11.87 18.11 5.12
C TRP A 270 -12.19 19.40 4.35
N THR A 271 -11.29 20.40 4.41
CA THR A 271 -11.38 21.65 3.64
C THR A 271 -10.03 21.99 3.02
N PRO A 272 -10.00 22.74 1.90
CA PRO A 272 -8.76 23.26 1.30
C PRO A 272 -7.89 24.02 2.31
N TYR A 273 -8.52 24.83 3.17
CA TYR A 273 -7.82 25.53 4.26
C TYR A 273 -7.03 24.58 5.20
N LEU A 274 -7.62 23.47 5.61
CA LEU A 274 -6.93 22.49 6.46
C LEU A 274 -5.79 21.79 5.71
N GLN A 275 -5.93 21.55 4.41
CA GLN A 275 -4.86 21.00 3.57
C GLN A 275 -3.69 21.99 3.42
N GLU A 276 -3.99 23.29 3.29
CA GLU A 276 -2.95 24.34 3.23
C GLU A 276 -2.17 24.40 4.56
N LEU A 277 -2.85 24.36 5.69
CA LEU A 277 -2.20 24.31 7.02
C LEU A 277 -1.34 23.06 7.21
N GLU A 278 -1.75 21.94 6.69
CA GLU A 278 -1.02 20.66 6.75
C GLU A 278 0.26 20.70 5.89
N GLY A 279 0.24 21.37 4.74
CA GLY A 279 1.40 21.69 3.91
C GLY A 279 1.81 20.61 2.91
N THR A 280 1.24 19.39 2.97
CA THR A 280 1.51 18.31 1.98
C THR A 280 0.41 18.18 0.92
N GLY A 281 -0.68 18.94 1.06
CA GLY A 281 -1.85 18.84 0.18
C GLY A 281 -2.71 17.60 0.39
N GLN A 282 -2.46 16.83 1.46
CA GLN A 282 -3.18 15.60 1.79
C GLN A 282 -3.68 15.64 3.23
N PHE A 283 -5.01 15.71 3.41
CA PHE A 283 -5.57 15.55 4.75
C PHE A 283 -5.50 14.09 5.20
N SER A 284 -4.77 13.86 6.29
CA SER A 284 -4.65 12.55 6.93
C SER A 284 -4.62 12.68 8.44
N VAL A 285 -5.18 11.70 9.13
CA VAL A 285 -5.13 11.62 10.60
C VAL A 285 -3.70 11.49 11.11
N TRP A 286 -2.80 10.93 10.30
CA TRP A 286 -1.39 10.76 10.62
C TRP A 286 -0.60 12.08 10.70
N VAL A 287 -1.11 13.13 10.07
CA VAL A 287 -0.42 14.42 9.94
C VAL A 287 -1.13 15.56 10.66
N TYR A 288 -2.06 15.24 11.58
CA TYR A 288 -2.84 16.24 12.30
C TYR A 288 -1.96 17.28 13.02
N ASN A 289 -0.83 16.86 13.57
CA ASN A 289 0.09 17.79 14.22
C ASN A 289 0.65 18.86 13.27
N ASN A 290 0.74 18.57 11.97
CA ASN A 290 1.14 19.57 10.98
C ASN A 290 0.10 20.68 10.84
N ILE A 291 -1.20 20.34 10.93
CA ILE A 291 -2.29 21.33 10.93
C ILE A 291 -2.15 22.27 12.13
N VAL A 292 -1.89 21.73 13.32
CA VAL A 292 -1.69 22.54 14.53
C VAL A 292 -0.44 23.42 14.39
N ARG A 293 0.67 22.87 13.89
CA ARG A 293 1.91 23.62 13.61
C ARG A 293 1.72 24.67 12.53
N GLY A 294 0.98 24.36 11.46
CA GLY A 294 0.64 25.29 10.38
C GLY A 294 -0.21 26.46 10.90
N LEU A 295 -1.25 26.14 11.69
CA LEU A 295 -2.05 27.16 12.37
C LEU A 295 -1.19 28.00 13.33
N GLY A 296 -0.26 27.38 14.06
CA GLY A 296 0.68 28.07 14.94
C GLY A 296 1.53 29.10 14.19
N LYS A 297 2.01 28.77 12.99
CA LYS A 297 2.72 29.72 12.11
C LYS A 297 1.81 30.85 11.67
N GLU A 298 0.58 30.56 11.24
CA GLU A 298 -0.41 31.56 10.79
C GLU A 298 -0.72 32.58 11.89
N VAL A 299 -0.91 32.13 13.14
CA VAL A 299 -1.25 33.00 14.27
C VAL A 299 -0.04 33.57 15.01
N GLY A 300 1.19 33.26 14.59
CA GLY A 300 2.42 33.73 15.22
C GLY A 300 2.74 33.08 16.56
N ASN A 301 2.15 31.90 16.86
CA ASN A 301 2.43 31.14 18.09
C ASN A 301 2.99 29.72 17.75
N PRO A 302 4.32 29.53 17.68
CA PRO A 302 4.93 28.26 17.36
C PRO A 302 4.73 27.16 18.43
N LYS A 303 4.27 27.53 19.62
CA LYS A 303 3.97 26.64 20.74
C LYS A 303 2.47 26.40 20.92
N LEU A 304 1.67 26.61 19.87
CA LEU A 304 0.23 26.43 19.91
C LEU A 304 -0.12 24.99 20.33
N THR A 305 -0.98 24.86 21.33
CA THR A 305 -1.45 23.57 21.81
C THR A 305 -2.66 23.09 21.01
N HIS A 306 -2.95 21.78 21.07
CA HIS A 306 -4.12 21.18 20.39
C HIS A 306 -5.44 21.77 20.90
N SER A 307 -5.53 22.08 22.19
CA SER A 307 -6.71 22.67 22.82
C SER A 307 -6.93 24.12 22.35
N GLU A 308 -5.85 24.90 22.25
CA GLU A 308 -5.89 26.27 21.71
C GLU A 308 -6.26 26.26 20.22
N ALA A 309 -5.66 25.36 19.42
CA ALA A 309 -6.01 25.18 18.02
C ALA A 309 -7.51 24.87 17.84
N SER A 310 -8.04 23.93 18.62
CA SER A 310 -9.47 23.61 18.63
C SER A 310 -10.36 24.82 18.93
N LYS A 311 -9.96 25.67 19.92
CA LYS A 311 -10.69 26.91 20.24
C LYS A 311 -10.64 27.93 19.10
N ILE A 312 -9.49 28.04 18.42
CA ILE A 312 -9.34 28.95 17.26
C ILE A 312 -10.21 28.48 16.10
N PHE A 313 -10.19 27.19 15.76
CA PHE A 313 -11.06 26.63 14.72
C PHE A 313 -12.54 26.84 15.05
N ALA A 314 -12.95 26.56 16.28
CA ALA A 314 -14.32 26.82 16.71
C ALA A 314 -14.70 28.31 16.59
N ARG A 315 -13.80 29.24 16.93
CA ARG A 315 -14.01 30.67 16.79
C ARG A 315 -14.18 31.06 15.32
N LYS A 316 -13.29 30.60 14.43
CA LYS A 316 -13.42 30.83 12.96
C LYS A 316 -14.76 30.36 12.43
N ALA A 317 -15.20 29.15 12.79
CA ALA A 317 -16.51 28.62 12.42
C ALA A 317 -17.68 29.52 12.90
N MET A 318 -17.64 29.91 14.18
CA MET A 318 -18.68 30.75 14.77
C MET A 318 -18.70 32.17 14.16
N GLU A 319 -17.55 32.73 13.84
CA GLU A 319 -17.46 34.01 13.11
C GLU A 319 -18.04 33.89 11.71
N TRP A 320 -17.77 32.81 11.00
CA TRP A 320 -18.36 32.58 9.68
C TRP A 320 -19.88 32.48 9.76
N ILE A 321 -20.42 31.70 10.73
CA ILE A 321 -21.87 31.56 10.97
C ILE A 321 -22.50 32.93 11.25
N ARG A 322 -21.87 33.74 12.10
CA ARG A 322 -22.38 35.09 12.45
C ARG A 322 -22.37 36.07 11.27
N LYS A 323 -21.30 35.98 10.43
CA LYS A 323 -21.18 36.85 9.23
C LYS A 323 -22.09 36.39 8.11
N ASN A 324 -22.43 35.09 8.04
CA ASN A 324 -23.20 34.48 6.93
C ASN A 324 -24.41 33.67 7.43
N PRO A 325 -25.36 34.25 8.20
CA PRO A 325 -26.43 33.47 8.84
C PRO A 325 -27.36 32.76 7.85
N GLY A 326 -27.62 33.38 6.66
CA GLY A 326 -28.42 32.77 5.62
C GLY A 326 -27.77 31.57 4.97
N LYS A 327 -26.44 31.67 4.68
CA LYS A 327 -25.65 30.53 4.15
C LYS A 327 -25.55 29.40 5.17
N ALA A 328 -25.31 29.75 6.46
CA ALA A 328 -25.23 28.78 7.55
C ALA A 328 -26.57 28.03 7.75
N LEU A 329 -27.69 28.72 7.67
CA LEU A 329 -29.03 28.08 7.73
C LEU A 329 -29.27 27.16 6.53
N ARG A 330 -28.95 27.63 5.31
CA ARG A 330 -29.04 26.79 4.10
C ARG A 330 -28.18 25.51 4.23
N LEU A 331 -26.93 25.65 4.70
CA LEU A 331 -26.03 24.54 4.92
C LEU A 331 -26.55 23.55 5.98
N ALA A 332 -27.14 24.06 7.07
CA ALA A 332 -27.78 23.22 8.09
C ALA A 332 -28.97 22.45 7.49
N MET A 333 -29.77 23.07 6.60
CA MET A 333 -30.86 22.37 5.89
C MET A 333 -30.31 21.30 4.91
N VAL A 334 -29.22 21.59 4.20
CA VAL A 334 -28.54 20.62 3.34
C VAL A 334 -28.12 19.39 4.17
N LYS A 335 -27.46 19.60 5.31
CA LYS A 335 -27.04 18.51 6.21
C LYS A 335 -28.24 17.73 6.76
N ALA A 336 -29.32 18.44 7.12
CA ALA A 336 -30.55 17.83 7.60
C ALA A 336 -31.13 16.85 6.57
N VAL A 337 -31.16 17.23 5.29
CA VAL A 337 -31.64 16.38 4.20
C VAL A 337 -30.66 15.26 3.88
N LEU A 338 -29.36 15.56 3.82
CA LEU A 338 -28.29 14.58 3.57
C LEU A 338 -28.29 13.43 4.57
N PHE A 339 -28.63 13.70 5.83
CA PHE A 339 -28.73 12.65 6.85
C PHE A 339 -29.70 11.52 6.43
N TRP A 340 -30.75 11.87 5.66
CA TRP A 340 -31.77 10.95 5.16
C TRP A 340 -31.53 10.53 3.70
N SER A 341 -30.36 10.87 3.13
CA SER A 341 -30.01 10.52 1.73
C SER A 341 -30.23 9.04 1.44
N PRO A 342 -30.78 8.69 0.25
CA PRO A 342 -30.88 7.31 -0.20
C PRO A 342 -29.51 6.68 -0.47
N ARG A 343 -28.50 7.51 -0.74
CA ARG A 343 -27.13 7.08 -0.99
C ARG A 343 -26.32 7.01 0.29
N GLU A 344 -25.34 6.11 0.32
CA GLU A 344 -24.39 6.05 1.41
C GLU A 344 -23.26 7.07 1.19
N ILE A 345 -23.28 8.14 1.99
CA ILE A 345 -22.28 9.20 1.90
C ILE A 345 -20.93 8.66 2.34
N THR A 346 -19.93 8.78 1.46
CA THR A 346 -18.58 8.30 1.68
C THR A 346 -17.92 8.93 2.92
N GLU A 347 -17.20 8.13 3.65
CA GLU A 347 -16.36 8.55 4.76
C GLU A 347 -14.92 8.05 4.53
N ASN A 348 -14.47 7.08 5.31
CA ASN A 348 -13.16 6.44 5.18
C ASN A 348 -13.09 5.55 3.93
N LYS A 349 -14.18 4.81 3.68
CA LYS A 349 -14.35 3.95 2.51
C LYS A 349 -15.58 4.40 1.71
N VAL A 350 -15.59 4.06 0.44
CA VAL A 350 -16.76 4.24 -0.42
C VAL A 350 -17.74 3.10 -0.17
N VAL A 351 -18.60 3.28 0.83
CA VAL A 351 -19.50 2.24 1.39
C VAL A 351 -20.42 1.65 0.34
N GLU A 352 -20.83 2.43 -0.67
CA GLU A 352 -21.64 1.97 -1.79
C GLU A 352 -20.87 0.95 -2.66
N GLY A 353 -19.58 1.15 -2.88
CA GLY A 353 -18.71 0.22 -3.59
C GLY A 353 -18.61 -1.12 -2.86
N GLU A 354 -18.42 -1.07 -1.54
CA GLU A 354 -18.37 -2.26 -0.69
C GLU A 354 -19.67 -3.08 -0.77
N LYS A 355 -20.82 -2.40 -0.71
CA LYS A 355 -22.12 -3.05 -0.84
C LYS A 355 -22.27 -3.83 -2.14
N HIS A 356 -21.85 -3.23 -3.27
CA HIS A 356 -21.98 -3.86 -4.58
C HIS A 356 -20.97 -4.97 -4.82
N PHE A 357 -19.84 -4.89 -4.18
CA PHE A 357 -18.74 -5.86 -4.33
C PHE A 357 -19.02 -7.17 -3.59
N TYR A 358 -19.49 -7.11 -2.32
CA TYR A 358 -19.69 -8.31 -1.51
C TYR A 358 -21.04 -8.98 -1.79
N PRO A 359 -21.07 -10.25 -2.28
CA PRO A 359 -22.32 -10.97 -2.59
C PRO A 359 -23.33 -11.01 -1.45
N PRO A 360 -22.93 -11.21 -0.17
CA PRO A 360 -23.87 -11.23 0.95
C PRO A 360 -24.61 -9.91 1.17
N LEU A 361 -24.04 -8.77 0.74
CA LEU A 361 -24.60 -7.43 0.98
C LEU A 361 -25.38 -6.90 -0.22
N LYS A 362 -25.01 -7.32 -1.44
CA LYS A 362 -25.46 -6.74 -2.71
C LYS A 362 -26.97 -6.65 -2.85
N TYR A 363 -27.69 -7.67 -2.43
CA TYR A 363 -29.14 -7.77 -2.62
C TYR A 363 -29.94 -7.38 -1.39
N LEU A 364 -29.29 -7.01 -0.28
CA LEU A 364 -29.97 -6.60 0.94
C LEU A 364 -30.49 -5.14 0.83
N PRO A 365 -31.59 -4.81 1.52
CA PRO A 365 -32.24 -3.51 1.41
C PRO A 365 -31.34 -2.36 1.86
N GLY A 366 -31.33 -1.25 1.09
CA GLY A 366 -30.62 -0.02 1.40
C GLY A 366 -31.34 0.89 2.40
N PHE A 367 -30.74 2.02 2.74
CA PHE A 367 -31.25 2.95 3.74
C PHE A 367 -32.65 3.51 3.43
N PRO A 368 -33.11 3.72 2.19
CA PRO A 368 -34.48 4.11 1.92
C PRO A 368 -35.57 3.18 2.51
N TRP A 369 -35.24 1.87 2.59
CA TRP A 369 -36.09 0.86 3.23
C TRP A 369 -36.11 0.93 4.77
N VAL A 370 -35.24 1.77 5.36
CA VAL A 370 -35.24 2.15 6.78
C VAL A 370 -35.99 3.46 6.97
N ALA A 371 -35.59 4.49 6.22
CA ALA A 371 -36.06 5.86 6.37
C ALA A 371 -37.54 6.01 6.01
N GLY A 372 -37.99 5.41 4.90
CA GLY A 372 -39.39 5.52 4.46
C GLY A 372 -40.39 4.90 5.44
N PRO A 373 -40.22 3.61 5.81
CA PRO A 373 -41.07 2.99 6.83
C PRO A 373 -40.99 3.65 8.20
N PHE A 374 -39.81 4.20 8.59
CA PHE A 374 -39.66 5.01 9.80
C PHE A 374 -40.56 6.25 9.76
N LEU A 375 -40.51 7.05 8.69
CA LEU A 375 -41.28 8.26 8.55
C LEU A 375 -42.78 7.97 8.59
N GLY A 376 -43.24 6.96 7.84
CA GLY A 376 -44.62 6.52 7.84
C GLY A 376 -45.08 6.00 9.22
N GLY A 377 -44.24 5.18 9.86
CA GLY A 377 -44.47 4.66 11.20
C GLY A 377 -44.54 5.77 12.25
N LEU A 378 -43.69 6.80 12.14
CA LEU A 378 -43.67 7.97 13.03
C LEU A 378 -44.97 8.75 12.91
N LEU A 379 -45.41 9.03 11.69
CA LEU A 379 -46.68 9.73 11.46
C LEU A 379 -47.89 8.96 12.03
N LEU A 380 -47.92 7.64 11.86
CA LEU A 380 -48.96 6.78 12.46
C LEU A 380 -48.90 6.78 14.00
N LEU A 381 -47.69 6.71 14.57
CA LEU A 381 -47.49 6.73 16.01
C LEU A 381 -47.98 8.05 16.63
N LEU A 382 -47.68 9.18 15.99
CA LEU A 382 -48.10 10.52 16.42
C LEU A 382 -49.63 10.69 16.27
N ALA A 383 -50.21 10.22 15.18
CA ALA A 383 -51.64 10.22 14.97
C ALA A 383 -52.37 9.41 16.06
N ASP A 384 -51.92 8.18 16.35
CA ASP A 384 -52.53 7.35 17.40
C ASP A 384 -52.40 7.98 18.79
N ALA A 385 -51.29 8.65 19.09
CA ALA A 385 -51.10 9.36 20.35
C ALA A 385 -52.12 10.53 20.52
N THR A 386 -52.37 11.29 19.44
CA THR A 386 -53.37 12.39 19.45
C THR A 386 -54.80 11.89 19.59
N PHE A 387 -55.14 10.82 18.90
CA PHE A 387 -56.49 10.21 19.00
C PHE A 387 -56.75 9.62 20.38
N ARG A 388 -55.79 8.97 21.02
CA ARG A 388 -55.90 8.46 22.40
C ARG A 388 -56.12 9.59 23.40
N LYS A 389 -55.43 10.74 23.24
CA LYS A 389 -55.60 11.92 24.09
C LYS A 389 -57.00 12.49 23.96
N LYS A 390 -57.58 12.59 22.76
CA LYS A 390 -58.96 13.02 22.51
C LYS A 390 -59.98 12.09 23.19
N ARG A 391 -59.85 10.76 23.11
CA ARG A 391 -60.76 9.78 23.78
C ARG A 391 -60.68 9.85 25.30
N SER A 392 -59.49 10.08 25.87
CA SER A 392 -59.30 10.28 27.33
C SER A 392 -60.00 11.55 27.83
N MET A 393 -60.01 12.60 27.00
CA MET A 393 -60.71 13.88 27.35
C MET A 393 -62.22 13.79 27.19
N THR A 394 -62.76 12.82 26.42
CA THR A 394 -64.22 12.61 26.24
C THR A 394 -64.81 11.59 27.20
N GLY A 395 -64.14 11.22 28.31
CA GLY A 395 -64.72 10.46 29.39
C GLY A 395 -64.96 8.98 29.20
N GLN A 396 -64.41 8.35 28.11
CA GLN A 396 -64.45 6.89 27.93
C GLN A 396 -63.20 6.22 28.58
N ALA A 397 -63.17 6.12 29.88
CA ALA A 397 -62.14 5.36 30.60
C ALA A 397 -62.38 3.86 30.43
N ILE A 398 -61.46 3.15 29.77
CA ILE A 398 -61.41 1.69 29.80
C ILE A 398 -60.73 1.32 31.13
N GLY A 399 -61.50 0.74 32.07
CA GLY A 399 -61.04 0.30 33.37
C GLY A 399 -59.94 -0.81 33.24
N VAL A 400 -58.77 -0.53 33.78
CA VAL A 400 -57.77 -1.53 34.14
C VAL A 400 -57.46 -1.32 35.62
N SER A 401 -58.01 -2.14 36.47
CA SER A 401 -57.61 -2.24 37.88
C SER A 401 -56.58 -3.33 38.06
N SER A 402 -55.36 -3.01 38.38
CA SER A 402 -54.45 -3.84 39.17
C SER A 402 -53.31 -2.97 39.72
N SER A 403 -53.04 -3.14 40.99
CA SER A 403 -52.03 -2.40 41.79
C SER A 403 -50.59 -2.57 41.26
N ASP A 404 -50.28 -3.61 40.48
CA ASP A 404 -48.96 -3.86 39.89
C ASP A 404 -48.67 -3.04 38.61
N ALA A 405 -49.71 -2.46 37.97
CA ALA A 405 -49.54 -1.69 36.74
C ALA A 405 -48.94 -0.28 36.97
N ALA A 406 -48.91 0.20 38.20
CA ALA A 406 -48.48 1.57 38.55
C ALA A 406 -46.95 1.76 38.49
N THR A 407 -46.17 0.68 38.63
CA THR A 407 -44.69 0.76 38.72
C THR A 407 -43.96 0.58 37.39
N VAL A 408 -44.62 0.05 36.36
CA VAL A 408 -43.99 -0.17 35.03
C VAL A 408 -44.29 1.04 34.13
N PRO A 409 -43.25 1.63 33.47
CA PRO A 409 -43.51 2.72 32.54
C PRO A 409 -44.46 2.30 31.41
N PRO A 410 -45.56 3.03 31.20
CA PRO A 410 -46.46 2.79 30.09
C PRO A 410 -45.75 2.90 28.73
N PRO A 411 -46.25 2.26 27.67
CA PRO A 411 -45.61 2.30 26.33
C PRO A 411 -45.24 3.71 25.86
N GLY A 412 -46.03 4.72 26.10
CA GLY A 412 -45.77 6.10 25.70
C GLY A 412 -44.50 6.70 26.31
N TRP A 413 -44.11 6.26 27.53
CA TRP A 413 -42.86 6.71 28.15
C TRP A 413 -41.63 6.12 27.49
N ILE A 414 -41.73 4.89 27.00
CA ILE A 414 -40.64 4.24 26.25
C ILE A 414 -40.53 4.88 24.86
N TRP A 415 -41.65 5.15 24.18
CA TRP A 415 -41.65 5.88 22.92
C TRP A 415 -41.08 7.30 23.06
N ALA A 416 -41.44 8.02 24.13
CA ALA A 416 -40.86 9.34 24.41
C ALA A 416 -39.33 9.27 24.54
N LEU A 417 -38.82 8.25 25.25
CA LEU A 417 -37.36 8.04 25.39
C LEU A 417 -36.70 7.69 24.05
N VAL A 418 -37.30 6.82 23.26
CA VAL A 418 -36.81 6.43 21.91
C VAL A 418 -36.79 7.63 20.97
N LEU A 419 -37.92 8.36 20.87
CA LEU A 419 -38.03 9.50 19.96
C LEU A 419 -37.16 10.69 20.37
N SER A 420 -37.03 10.95 21.69
CA SER A 420 -36.14 12.01 22.16
C SER A 420 -34.68 11.67 21.86
N PHE A 421 -34.27 10.39 21.98
CA PHE A 421 -32.93 9.96 21.59
C PHE A 421 -32.67 10.18 20.09
N ILE A 422 -33.61 9.73 19.22
CA ILE A 422 -33.51 9.92 17.77
C ILE A 422 -33.35 11.40 17.44
N LEU A 423 -34.18 12.26 18.05
CA LEU A 423 -34.19 13.71 17.79
C LEU A 423 -32.89 14.37 18.25
N VAL A 424 -32.47 14.13 19.50
CA VAL A 424 -31.24 14.74 20.06
C VAL A 424 -30.02 14.30 19.28
N TYR A 425 -29.92 13.01 18.98
CA TYR A 425 -28.81 12.47 18.22
C TYR A 425 -28.76 13.07 16.81
N TYR A 426 -29.89 13.11 16.09
CA TYR A 426 -29.98 13.74 14.78
C TYR A 426 -29.56 15.22 14.81
N LEU A 427 -30.10 16.00 15.73
CA LEU A 427 -29.76 17.41 15.87
C LEU A 427 -28.28 17.63 16.24
N SER A 428 -27.66 16.68 16.94
CA SER A 428 -26.26 16.77 17.34
C SER A 428 -25.28 16.75 16.16
N PHE A 429 -25.71 16.29 14.96
CA PHE A 429 -24.87 16.25 13.76
C PHE A 429 -25.02 17.49 12.87
N LEU A 430 -26.10 18.26 12.99
CA LEU A 430 -26.34 19.44 12.13
C LEU A 430 -25.24 20.51 12.22
N PRO A 431 -24.56 20.74 13.36
CA PRO A 431 -23.41 21.63 13.42
C PRO A 431 -22.15 21.12 12.69
N PHE A 432 -22.07 19.83 12.36
CA PHE A 432 -20.90 19.20 11.76
C PHE A 432 -21.16 18.82 10.31
N PHE A 433 -20.46 17.85 9.77
CA PHE A 433 -20.74 17.23 8.47
C PHE A 433 -21.41 15.87 8.65
N VAL A 434 -22.08 15.39 7.61
CA VAL A 434 -22.88 14.16 7.65
C VAL A 434 -22.29 13.12 6.70
N ASN A 435 -22.13 11.88 7.22
CA ASN A 435 -21.71 10.71 6.45
C ASN A 435 -22.59 9.50 6.81
N ALA A 436 -22.44 8.39 6.09
CA ALA A 436 -23.21 7.17 6.31
C ALA A 436 -23.10 6.62 7.74
N ARG A 437 -21.91 6.68 8.34
CA ARG A 437 -21.64 6.25 9.72
C ARG A 437 -22.41 7.08 10.76
N ALA A 438 -22.67 8.36 10.46
CA ALA A 438 -23.37 9.24 11.40
C ALA A 438 -24.78 8.74 11.74
N ARG A 439 -25.50 8.15 10.78
CA ARG A 439 -26.89 7.69 10.95
C ARG A 439 -27.00 6.25 11.46
N HIS A 440 -25.95 5.45 11.32
CA HIS A 440 -25.97 4.03 11.66
C HIS A 440 -26.41 3.72 13.11
N PRO A 441 -25.97 4.47 14.15
CA PRO A 441 -26.41 4.26 15.53
C PRO A 441 -27.93 4.37 15.76
N LEU A 442 -28.62 5.13 14.93
CA LEU A 442 -30.08 5.26 15.02
C LEU A 442 -30.85 4.09 14.41
N VAL A 443 -30.27 3.34 13.49
CA VAL A 443 -30.95 2.30 12.69
C VAL A 443 -31.79 1.34 13.52
N PRO A 444 -31.33 0.79 14.66
CA PRO A 444 -32.16 -0.08 15.50
C PRO A 444 -33.45 0.58 15.99
N LEU A 445 -33.35 1.87 16.33
CA LEU A 445 -34.51 2.65 16.82
C LEU A 445 -35.44 3.04 15.66
N LEU A 446 -34.87 3.35 14.48
CA LEU A 446 -35.67 3.62 13.27
C LEU A 446 -36.51 2.39 12.90
N PHE A 447 -35.93 1.18 12.99
CA PHE A 447 -36.64 -0.06 12.75
C PHE A 447 -37.73 -0.35 13.79
N LEU A 448 -37.61 0.09 15.04
CA LEU A 448 -38.70 0.00 16.01
C LEU A 448 -39.91 0.81 15.56
N VAL A 449 -39.71 2.04 15.10
CA VAL A 449 -40.77 2.91 14.63
C VAL A 449 -41.36 2.40 13.30
N ALA A 450 -40.49 1.91 12.39
CA ALA A 450 -40.95 1.25 11.15
C ALA A 450 -41.77 -0.02 11.45
N GLY A 451 -41.31 -0.84 12.40
CA GLY A 451 -42.05 -2.02 12.87
C GLY A 451 -43.42 -1.70 13.46
N TYR A 452 -43.54 -0.57 14.16
CA TYR A 452 -44.84 -0.08 14.61
C TYR A 452 -45.76 0.20 13.43
N GLY A 453 -45.28 0.91 12.41
CA GLY A 453 -46.07 1.20 11.19
C GLY A 453 -46.54 -0.08 10.47
N LEU A 454 -45.64 -1.06 10.30
CA LEU A 454 -45.95 -2.34 9.66
C LEU A 454 -46.97 -3.17 10.45
N VAL A 455 -46.83 -3.24 11.77
CA VAL A 455 -47.82 -3.91 12.63
C VAL A 455 -49.18 -3.19 12.55
N ARG A 456 -49.16 -1.87 12.46
CA ARG A 456 -50.39 -1.07 12.34
C ARG A 456 -51.15 -1.37 11.05
N ILE A 457 -50.47 -1.60 9.94
CA ILE A 457 -51.10 -2.06 8.68
C ILE A 457 -51.85 -3.38 8.94
N VAL A 458 -51.20 -4.35 9.53
CA VAL A 458 -51.81 -5.67 9.80
C VAL A 458 -53.03 -5.52 10.73
N ASP A 459 -52.94 -4.68 11.73
CA ASP A 459 -54.04 -4.45 12.68
C ASP A 459 -55.25 -3.78 12.02
N THR A 460 -55.03 -2.80 11.14
CA THR A 460 -56.11 -2.15 10.40
C THR A 460 -56.79 -3.13 9.44
N TRP A 461 -56.05 -4.01 8.79
CA TRP A 461 -56.61 -5.03 7.90
C TRP A 461 -57.42 -6.11 8.66
N ARG A 462 -57.08 -6.39 9.90
CA ARG A 462 -57.79 -7.35 10.78
C ARG A 462 -58.99 -6.77 11.52
N THR A 463 -59.16 -5.45 11.47
CA THR A 463 -60.28 -4.80 12.17
C THR A 463 -61.60 -4.99 11.33
N PRO A 464 -62.62 -5.68 11.89
CA PRO A 464 -63.89 -5.86 11.19
C PRO A 464 -64.57 -4.52 10.90
N ASN A 465 -65.33 -4.46 9.79
CA ASN A 465 -66.19 -3.32 9.42
C ASN A 465 -65.47 -1.94 9.26
N MET A 466 -64.17 -1.93 9.07
CA MET A 466 -63.42 -0.72 8.80
C MET A 466 -63.60 -0.31 7.33
N PRO A 467 -63.88 0.97 7.01
CA PRO A 467 -63.94 1.46 5.64
C PRO A 467 -62.66 1.17 4.85
N ALA A 468 -62.80 0.85 3.57
CA ALA A 468 -61.68 0.47 2.71
C ALA A 468 -60.55 1.52 2.70
N LEU A 469 -60.89 2.82 2.62
CA LEU A 469 -59.91 3.91 2.68
C LEU A 469 -59.11 3.93 3.97
N GLN A 470 -59.75 3.70 5.12
CA GLN A 470 -59.06 3.65 6.42
C GLN A 470 -58.19 2.41 6.57
N ARG A 471 -58.52 1.29 5.90
CA ARG A 471 -57.68 0.08 5.87
C ARG A 471 -56.43 0.27 5.02
N LEU A 472 -56.56 0.96 3.90
CA LEU A 472 -55.51 1.19 2.95
C LEU A 472 -54.55 2.33 3.38
N ALA A 473 -55.06 3.33 4.13
CA ALA A 473 -54.32 4.54 4.49
C ALA A 473 -52.97 4.28 5.12
N PRO A 474 -52.79 3.38 6.13
CA PRO A 474 -51.45 3.10 6.69
C PRO A 474 -50.47 2.49 5.67
N ALA A 475 -50.97 1.57 4.81
CA ALA A 475 -50.17 0.97 3.78
C ALA A 475 -49.72 2.00 2.72
N LEU A 476 -50.71 2.82 2.24
CA LEU A 476 -50.42 3.88 1.30
C LEU A 476 -49.44 4.90 1.86
N LEU A 477 -49.60 5.29 3.15
CA LEU A 477 -48.67 6.19 3.82
C LEU A 477 -47.24 5.62 3.84
N LEU A 478 -47.03 4.34 4.19
CA LEU A 478 -45.75 3.70 4.17
C LEU A 478 -45.16 3.61 2.75
N CYS A 479 -45.98 3.32 1.75
CA CYS A 479 -45.55 3.31 0.35
C CYS A 479 -45.09 4.70 -0.10
N VAL A 480 -45.88 5.73 0.17
CA VAL A 480 -45.54 7.13 -0.19
C VAL A 480 -44.29 7.61 0.50
N THR A 481 -44.15 7.39 1.81
CA THR A 481 -42.95 7.78 2.54
C THR A 481 -41.70 6.99 2.10
N THR A 482 -41.88 5.72 1.71
CA THR A 482 -40.79 4.92 1.16
C THR A 482 -40.41 5.41 -0.24
N ALA A 483 -41.35 5.74 -1.10
CA ALA A 483 -41.06 6.34 -2.41
C ALA A 483 -40.32 7.68 -2.26
N LEU A 484 -40.76 8.54 -1.35
CA LEU A 484 -40.11 9.82 -1.06
C LEU A 484 -38.67 9.62 -0.50
N ALA A 485 -38.43 8.57 0.27
CA ALA A 485 -37.10 8.25 0.79
C ALA A 485 -36.13 7.74 -0.28
N HIS A 486 -36.60 7.30 -1.45
CA HIS A 486 -35.76 6.93 -2.59
C HIS A 486 -35.37 8.16 -3.44
N VAL A 487 -35.96 9.30 -3.24
CA VAL A 487 -35.64 10.52 -3.98
C VAL A 487 -34.33 11.10 -3.46
N ASN A 488 -33.36 11.29 -4.37
CA ASN A 488 -32.10 11.94 -4.04
C ASN A 488 -32.27 13.47 -4.07
N TRP A 489 -32.80 14.03 -2.99
CA TRP A 489 -33.14 15.47 -2.86
C TRP A 489 -31.89 16.38 -2.97
N ILE A 490 -30.76 15.89 -2.58
CA ILE A 490 -29.46 16.55 -2.75
C ILE A 490 -28.59 15.58 -3.53
N PRO A 491 -28.22 15.92 -4.77
CA PRO A 491 -27.41 15.06 -5.61
C PRO A 491 -26.09 14.72 -4.91
N TYR A 492 -25.88 13.44 -4.68
CA TYR A 492 -24.64 12.87 -4.17
C TYR A 492 -24.36 11.59 -4.94
N GLU A 493 -23.17 11.51 -5.54
CA GLU A 493 -22.70 10.30 -6.21
C GLU A 493 -21.43 9.79 -5.50
N PRO A 494 -21.39 8.51 -5.14
CA PRO A 494 -20.18 7.89 -4.56
C PRO A 494 -19.00 7.97 -5.53
N ASP A 495 -17.84 8.34 -5.02
CA ASP A 495 -16.60 8.38 -5.82
C ASP A 495 -16.03 6.96 -6.00
N MET A 496 -16.48 6.28 -7.06
CA MET A 496 -16.04 4.91 -7.36
C MET A 496 -14.56 4.86 -7.78
N ALA A 497 -14.01 5.95 -8.32
CA ALA A 497 -12.57 6.01 -8.61
C ALA A 497 -11.75 5.94 -7.31
N ARG A 498 -12.18 6.64 -6.27
CA ARG A 498 -11.60 6.55 -4.93
C ARG A 498 -11.72 5.14 -4.33
N TRP A 499 -12.80 4.42 -4.62
CA TRP A 499 -12.97 3.04 -4.18
C TRP A 499 -11.92 2.11 -4.81
N HIS A 500 -11.77 2.18 -6.13
CA HIS A 500 -10.75 1.39 -6.85
C HIS A 500 -9.33 1.78 -6.43
N TYR A 501 -9.06 3.09 -6.26
CA TYR A 501 -7.79 3.58 -5.75
C TYR A 501 -7.43 2.93 -4.39
N ALA A 502 -8.35 2.98 -3.44
CA ALA A 502 -8.13 2.45 -2.10
C ALA A 502 -7.85 0.95 -2.10
N ARG A 503 -8.54 0.19 -2.96
CA ARG A 503 -8.31 -1.26 -3.13
C ARG A 503 -6.96 -1.56 -3.78
N ALA A 504 -6.58 -0.81 -4.82
CA ALA A 504 -5.26 -0.93 -5.44
C ALA A 504 -4.14 -0.64 -4.44
N GLU A 505 -4.26 0.45 -3.67
CA GLU A 505 -3.30 0.81 -2.61
C GLU A 505 -3.20 -0.30 -1.56
N SER A 506 -4.32 -0.87 -1.10
CA SER A 506 -4.32 -1.98 -0.15
C SER A 506 -3.65 -3.25 -0.68
N TRP A 507 -3.87 -3.61 -1.95
CA TRP A 507 -3.18 -4.75 -2.57
C TRP A 507 -1.68 -4.53 -2.68
N LEU A 508 -1.23 -3.31 -3.00
CA LEU A 508 0.20 -2.97 -3.03
C LEU A 508 0.84 -3.07 -1.65
N ILE A 509 0.16 -2.59 -0.60
CA ILE A 509 0.61 -2.70 0.80
C ILE A 509 0.64 -4.17 1.23
N ALA A 510 -0.31 -4.98 0.79
CA ALA A 510 -0.36 -6.42 1.07
C ALA A 510 0.72 -7.22 0.32
N GLY A 511 1.49 -6.60 -0.59
CA GLY A 511 2.52 -7.27 -1.39
C GLY A 511 1.97 -8.05 -2.59
N GLU A 512 0.75 -7.74 -3.05
CA GLU A 512 0.04 -8.42 -4.14
C GLU A 512 -0.19 -7.46 -5.35
N PRO A 513 0.87 -6.95 -5.99
CA PRO A 513 0.75 -5.92 -7.03
C PRO A 513 -0.09 -6.38 -8.23
N GLU A 514 -0.06 -7.65 -8.58
CA GLU A 514 -0.84 -8.19 -9.71
C GLU A 514 -2.36 -8.07 -9.49
N LYS A 515 -2.81 -8.17 -8.24
CA LYS A 515 -4.22 -7.95 -7.88
C LYS A 515 -4.58 -6.46 -7.85
N ALA A 516 -3.59 -5.58 -7.69
CA ALA A 516 -3.79 -4.13 -7.72
C ALA A 516 -3.97 -3.60 -9.14
N ILE A 517 -3.40 -4.25 -10.17
CA ILE A 517 -3.46 -3.81 -11.57
C ILE A 517 -4.90 -3.59 -12.07
N PRO A 518 -5.82 -4.57 -11.98
CA PRO A 518 -7.18 -4.37 -12.46
C PRO A 518 -7.93 -3.25 -11.74
N GLU A 519 -7.66 -3.03 -10.47
CA GLU A 519 -8.25 -1.92 -9.71
C GLU A 519 -7.71 -0.56 -10.19
N ALA A 520 -6.40 -0.44 -10.43
CA ALA A 520 -5.78 0.75 -10.98
C ALA A 520 -6.32 1.07 -12.39
N GLU A 521 -6.51 0.07 -13.23
CA GLU A 521 -7.09 0.25 -14.56
C GLU A 521 -8.56 0.67 -14.54
N GLN A 522 -9.36 0.14 -13.60
CA GLN A 522 -10.74 0.59 -13.41
C GLN A 522 -10.79 2.04 -12.91
N MET A 523 -9.90 2.42 -12.00
CA MET A 523 -9.77 3.82 -11.57
C MET A 523 -9.48 4.75 -12.76
N LEU A 524 -8.57 4.37 -13.66
CA LEU A 524 -8.24 5.16 -14.85
C LEU A 524 -9.42 5.35 -15.82
N ARG A 525 -10.40 4.45 -15.82
CA ARG A 525 -11.62 4.55 -16.65
C ARG A 525 -12.68 5.47 -16.08
N LEU A 526 -12.54 5.89 -14.83
CA LEU A 526 -13.51 6.70 -14.10
C LEU A 526 -13.00 8.14 -13.94
N LYS A 527 -13.89 9.05 -13.51
CA LYS A 527 -13.45 10.38 -13.06
C LYS A 527 -12.68 10.23 -11.75
N TYR A 528 -11.52 10.85 -11.67
CA TYR A 528 -10.62 10.75 -10.52
C TYR A 528 -9.93 12.08 -10.22
N ALA A 529 -9.49 12.25 -8.96
CA ALA A 529 -8.61 13.35 -8.60
C ALA A 529 -7.14 13.01 -8.99
N SER A 530 -6.40 13.98 -9.49
CA SER A 530 -5.04 13.80 -10.04
C SER A 530 -4.02 13.18 -9.05
N TYR A 531 -4.24 13.33 -7.74
CA TYR A 531 -3.37 12.70 -6.73
C TYR A 531 -3.48 11.17 -6.69
N MET A 532 -4.61 10.60 -7.08
CA MET A 532 -4.83 9.13 -7.05
C MET A 532 -3.90 8.40 -8.03
N PRO A 533 -3.90 8.72 -9.34
CA PRO A 533 -2.96 8.11 -10.27
C PRO A 533 -1.50 8.49 -9.99
N PHE A 534 -1.23 9.68 -9.47
CA PHE A 534 0.12 10.08 -9.05
C PHE A 534 0.70 9.11 -7.99
N ARG A 535 -0.04 8.88 -6.90
CA ARG A 535 0.41 7.99 -5.84
C ARG A 535 0.55 6.54 -6.28
N LEU A 536 -0.45 6.03 -7.03
CA LEU A 536 -0.37 4.68 -7.56
C LEU A 536 0.78 4.52 -8.56
N GLY A 537 1.02 5.53 -9.40
CA GLY A 537 2.13 5.52 -10.35
C GLY A 537 3.48 5.32 -9.67
N HIS A 538 3.75 6.08 -8.61
CA HIS A 538 4.97 5.90 -7.82
C HIS A 538 5.03 4.52 -7.15
N ALA A 539 3.94 4.07 -6.54
CA ALA A 539 3.90 2.77 -5.86
C ALA A 539 4.11 1.60 -6.82
N PHE A 540 3.57 1.66 -8.04
CA PHE A 540 3.82 0.65 -9.07
C PHE A 540 5.24 0.71 -9.63
N ALA A 541 5.82 1.91 -9.77
CA ALA A 541 7.22 2.10 -10.17
C ALA A 541 8.19 1.43 -9.18
N GLU A 542 7.97 1.61 -7.88
CA GLU A 542 8.76 0.94 -6.82
C GLU A 542 8.68 -0.59 -6.87
N LYS A 543 7.60 -1.13 -7.42
CA LYS A 543 7.42 -2.59 -7.62
C LYS A 543 7.88 -3.09 -8.99
N GLY A 544 8.43 -2.22 -9.84
CA GLY A 544 8.94 -2.56 -11.17
C GLY A 544 7.89 -2.62 -12.29
N TYR A 545 6.64 -2.18 -12.05
CA TYR A 545 5.58 -2.14 -13.08
C TYR A 545 5.62 -0.81 -13.85
N HIS A 546 6.74 -0.55 -14.54
CA HIS A 546 7.05 0.75 -15.13
C HIS A 546 6.07 1.21 -16.21
N ALA A 547 5.61 0.31 -17.08
CA ALA A 547 4.60 0.64 -18.10
C ALA A 547 3.29 1.19 -17.49
N LEU A 548 2.78 0.53 -16.46
CA LEU A 548 1.57 0.98 -15.77
C LEU A 548 1.83 2.26 -14.97
N ALA A 549 3.00 2.35 -14.34
CA ALA A 549 3.42 3.55 -13.62
C ALA A 549 3.45 4.79 -14.53
N ALA A 550 4.02 4.69 -15.71
CA ALA A 550 4.04 5.77 -16.69
C ALA A 550 2.61 6.22 -17.09
N ARG A 551 1.72 5.27 -17.41
CA ARG A 551 0.31 5.56 -17.74
C ARG A 551 -0.43 6.26 -16.59
N LEU A 552 -0.19 5.83 -15.35
CA LEU A 552 -0.79 6.43 -14.16
C LEU A 552 -0.27 7.85 -13.94
N LEU A 553 1.04 8.06 -14.08
CA LEU A 553 1.64 9.40 -13.94
C LEU A 553 1.21 10.35 -15.07
N GLU A 554 1.03 9.84 -16.29
CA GLU A 554 0.45 10.61 -17.40
C GLU A 554 -1.00 11.02 -17.10
N ALA A 555 -1.80 10.09 -16.58
CA ALA A 555 -3.16 10.38 -16.16
C ALA A 555 -3.24 11.41 -15.01
N ALA A 556 -2.22 11.48 -14.16
CA ALA A 556 -2.12 12.48 -13.09
C ALA A 556 -1.99 13.92 -13.61
N LEU A 557 -1.56 14.11 -14.85
CA LEU A 557 -1.53 15.45 -15.50
C LEU A 557 -2.93 16.04 -15.70
N GLY A 558 -3.96 15.19 -15.80
CA GLY A 558 -5.34 15.63 -16.03
C GLY A 558 -5.57 16.20 -17.44
N PRO A 559 -6.80 16.65 -17.74
CA PRO A 559 -7.18 17.13 -19.07
C PRO A 559 -6.56 18.51 -19.44
N GLU A 560 -6.19 19.29 -18.44
CA GLU A 560 -5.60 20.61 -18.63
C GLU A 560 -4.26 20.74 -17.88
N PRO A 561 -3.18 20.11 -18.35
CA PRO A 561 -1.90 20.11 -17.65
C PRO A 561 -1.36 21.52 -17.37
N ALA A 562 -1.66 22.49 -18.25
CA ALA A 562 -1.19 23.87 -18.11
C ALA A 562 -1.68 24.59 -16.85
N THR A 563 -2.81 24.15 -16.28
CA THR A 563 -3.40 24.75 -15.07
C THR A 563 -2.70 24.29 -13.78
N GLN A 564 -1.90 23.23 -13.85
CA GLN A 564 -1.18 22.72 -12.70
C GLN A 564 0.10 23.53 -12.40
N PRO A 565 0.56 23.58 -11.14
CA PRO A 565 1.80 24.27 -10.79
C PRO A 565 2.99 23.75 -11.60
N ARG A 566 3.82 24.69 -12.11
CA ARG A 566 4.97 24.37 -12.96
C ARG A 566 5.95 23.35 -12.35
N PRO A 567 6.33 23.43 -11.07
CA PRO A 567 7.21 22.42 -10.45
C PRO A 567 6.60 21.02 -10.43
N TYR A 568 5.30 20.91 -10.16
CA TYR A 568 4.58 19.63 -10.14
C TYR A 568 4.54 18.99 -11.53
N ARG A 569 4.24 19.76 -12.58
CA ARG A 569 4.26 19.26 -13.97
C ARG A 569 5.65 18.79 -14.39
N GLN A 570 6.67 19.55 -14.05
CA GLN A 570 8.05 19.22 -14.36
C GLN A 570 8.45 17.89 -13.73
N ASP A 571 8.09 17.68 -12.47
CA ASP A 571 8.40 16.43 -11.75
C ASP A 571 7.63 15.24 -12.35
N LEU A 572 6.36 15.42 -12.69
CA LEU A 572 5.58 14.41 -13.42
C LEU A 572 6.21 14.04 -14.77
N TYR A 573 6.59 15.03 -15.58
CA TYR A 573 7.20 14.79 -16.90
C TYR A 573 8.49 14.00 -16.77
N PHE A 574 9.32 14.33 -15.78
CA PHE A 574 10.51 13.54 -15.46
C PHE A 574 10.15 12.10 -15.10
N HIS A 575 9.24 11.88 -14.15
CA HIS A 575 8.90 10.53 -13.70
C HIS A 575 8.21 9.69 -14.78
N ILE A 576 7.39 10.30 -15.65
CA ILE A 576 6.84 9.60 -16.82
C ILE A 576 7.98 9.14 -17.72
N GLY A 577 8.90 10.05 -18.08
CA GLY A 577 10.04 9.73 -18.92
C GLY A 577 10.94 8.64 -18.34
N ALA A 578 11.26 8.75 -17.05
CA ALA A 578 12.09 7.76 -16.35
C ALA A 578 11.44 6.36 -16.33
N ASN A 579 10.12 6.27 -16.07
CA ASN A 579 9.43 4.97 -16.09
C ASN A 579 9.32 4.39 -17.50
N LEU A 580 9.07 5.20 -18.53
CA LEU A 580 9.10 4.73 -19.91
C LEU A 580 10.48 4.23 -20.31
N LEU A 581 11.52 4.87 -19.80
CA LEU A 581 12.91 4.43 -20.03
C LEU A 581 13.17 3.06 -19.41
N MET A 582 12.75 2.86 -18.17
CA MET A 582 12.86 1.57 -17.47
C MET A 582 12.03 0.46 -18.14
N ASP A 583 10.94 0.83 -18.84
CA ASP A 583 10.11 -0.09 -19.62
C ASP A 583 10.67 -0.36 -21.04
N GLY A 584 11.77 0.30 -21.43
CA GLY A 584 12.40 0.16 -22.74
C GLY A 584 11.78 1.03 -23.84
N GLN A 585 10.82 1.89 -23.55
CA GLN A 585 10.16 2.80 -24.51
C GLN A 585 10.97 4.08 -24.69
N THR A 586 12.18 3.96 -25.19
CA THR A 586 13.20 5.04 -25.23
C THR A 586 12.77 6.27 -26.01
N ASP A 587 12.06 6.13 -27.15
CA ASP A 587 11.63 7.26 -27.94
C ASP A 587 10.56 8.12 -27.24
N GLN A 588 9.61 7.46 -26.56
CA GLN A 588 8.60 8.16 -25.76
C GLN A 588 9.23 8.80 -24.52
N ALA A 589 10.15 8.09 -23.86
CA ALA A 589 10.90 8.60 -22.72
C ALA A 589 11.62 9.91 -23.05
N ARG A 590 12.28 9.98 -24.21
CA ARG A 590 12.96 11.19 -24.69
C ARG A 590 12.03 12.39 -24.75
N ILE A 591 10.85 12.22 -25.35
CA ILE A 591 9.87 13.32 -25.49
C ILE A 591 9.48 13.89 -24.12
N TRP A 592 9.23 13.03 -23.15
CA TRP A 592 8.82 13.48 -21.82
C TRP A 592 9.96 14.12 -21.03
N LEU A 593 11.19 13.61 -21.17
CA LEU A 593 12.37 14.21 -20.54
C LEU A 593 12.71 15.58 -21.14
N GLU A 594 12.56 15.76 -22.46
CA GLU A 594 12.71 17.05 -23.13
C GLU A 594 11.66 18.05 -22.65
N ARG A 595 10.39 17.65 -22.52
CA ARG A 595 9.33 18.47 -21.90
C ARG A 595 9.64 18.84 -20.44
N ALA A 596 10.25 17.96 -19.67
CA ALA A 596 10.70 18.29 -18.32
C ALA A 596 11.76 19.40 -18.35
N LEU A 597 12.71 19.34 -19.29
CA LEU A 597 13.74 20.38 -19.49
C LEU A 597 13.19 21.71 -20.02
N GLU A 598 12.10 21.70 -20.80
CA GLU A 598 11.41 22.96 -21.20
C GLU A 598 10.88 23.72 -19.97
N LEU A 599 10.42 23.00 -18.96
CA LEU A 599 9.96 23.59 -17.71
C LEU A 599 11.10 23.92 -16.74
N ASN A 600 12.11 23.07 -16.65
CA ASN A 600 13.31 23.29 -15.83
C ASN A 600 14.58 22.94 -16.60
N PRO A 601 15.19 23.93 -17.28
CA PRO A 601 16.42 23.72 -18.06
C PRO A 601 17.64 23.28 -17.22
N ARG A 602 17.51 23.15 -15.90
CA ARG A 602 18.56 22.69 -14.98
C ARG A 602 18.21 21.36 -14.28
N ASP A 603 17.28 20.57 -14.79
CA ASP A 603 17.00 19.26 -14.22
C ASP A 603 18.12 18.27 -14.60
N ALA A 604 19.06 18.07 -13.67
CA ALA A 604 20.19 17.16 -13.85
C ALA A 604 19.77 15.71 -14.08
N ARG A 605 18.63 15.27 -13.53
CA ARG A 605 18.08 13.92 -13.70
C ARG A 605 17.68 13.70 -15.16
N ALA A 606 16.86 14.59 -15.70
CA ALA A 606 16.41 14.53 -17.10
C ALA A 606 17.59 14.61 -18.10
N MET A 607 18.59 15.47 -17.82
CA MET A 607 19.80 15.55 -18.64
C MET A 607 20.60 14.24 -18.61
N ASN A 608 20.76 13.62 -17.44
CA ASN A 608 21.44 12.34 -17.31
C ASN A 608 20.74 11.24 -18.10
N ASP A 609 19.41 11.17 -18.00
CA ASP A 609 18.62 10.12 -18.65
C ASP A 609 18.63 10.30 -20.19
N LEU A 610 18.61 11.54 -20.69
CA LEU A 610 18.82 11.84 -22.12
C LEU A 610 20.22 11.45 -22.59
N GLY A 611 21.23 11.64 -21.74
CA GLY A 611 22.59 11.18 -22.01
C GLY A 611 22.66 9.65 -22.11
N TRP A 612 21.99 8.96 -21.21
CA TRP A 612 21.92 7.49 -21.22
C TRP A 612 21.17 6.97 -22.46
N ILE A 613 20.04 7.59 -22.84
CA ILE A 613 19.30 7.26 -24.08
C ILE A 613 20.22 7.38 -25.30
N ALA A 614 20.98 8.48 -25.41
CA ALA A 614 21.90 8.70 -26.52
C ALA A 614 23.00 7.62 -26.55
N GLU A 615 23.53 7.26 -25.40
CA GLU A 615 24.57 6.23 -25.28
C GLU A 615 24.06 4.85 -25.72
N GLN A 616 22.85 4.45 -25.29
CA GLN A 616 22.24 3.18 -25.72
C GLN A 616 21.94 3.14 -27.22
N ALA A 617 21.68 4.30 -27.83
CA ALA A 617 21.54 4.43 -29.28
C ALA A 617 22.88 4.46 -30.04
N GLY A 618 24.03 4.36 -29.34
CA GLY A 618 25.35 4.46 -29.91
C GLY A 618 25.82 5.89 -30.22
N ASP A 619 25.02 6.92 -29.94
CA ASP A 619 25.35 8.34 -30.12
C ASP A 619 26.18 8.86 -28.94
N ARG A 620 27.42 8.44 -28.88
CA ARG A 620 28.37 8.83 -27.84
C ARG A 620 28.63 10.35 -27.83
N GLU A 621 28.51 11.01 -28.97
CA GLU A 621 28.73 12.45 -29.05
C GLU A 621 27.66 13.25 -28.31
N THR A 622 26.41 12.86 -28.46
CA THR A 622 25.27 13.44 -27.71
C THR A 622 25.35 13.11 -26.22
N ALA A 623 25.70 11.88 -25.85
CA ALA A 623 25.88 11.49 -24.44
C ALA A 623 26.98 12.36 -23.78
N ARG A 624 28.11 12.59 -24.48
CA ARG A 624 29.22 13.45 -24.03
C ARG A 624 28.80 14.90 -23.79
N LYS A 625 27.75 15.38 -24.46
CA LYS A 625 27.19 16.74 -24.24
C LYS A 625 26.26 16.77 -23.02
N TRP A 626 25.46 15.72 -22.80
CA TRP A 626 24.45 15.72 -21.75
C TRP A 626 24.99 15.48 -20.34
N TYR A 627 25.88 14.50 -20.12
CA TYR A 627 26.40 14.21 -18.80
C TYR A 627 27.13 15.39 -18.13
N PRO A 628 28.00 16.14 -18.84
CA PRO A 628 28.59 17.35 -18.26
C PRO A 628 27.59 18.47 -17.97
N LYS A 629 26.52 18.60 -18.76
CA LYS A 629 25.44 19.55 -18.47
C LYS A 629 24.70 19.17 -17.19
N ALA A 630 24.44 17.86 -16.99
CA ALA A 630 23.85 17.36 -15.75
C ALA A 630 24.73 17.71 -14.54
N LEU A 631 26.06 17.51 -14.65
CA LEU A 631 27.01 17.86 -13.59
C LEU A 631 27.16 19.37 -13.39
N ALA A 632 27.00 20.17 -14.44
CA ALA A 632 26.98 21.64 -14.32
C ALA A 632 25.71 22.14 -13.60
N ALA A 633 24.60 21.43 -13.76
CA ALA A 633 23.35 21.71 -13.04
C ALA A 633 23.38 21.19 -11.58
N SER A 634 23.97 20.04 -11.35
CA SER A 634 24.14 19.41 -10.01
C SER A 634 25.51 18.72 -9.93
N PRO A 635 26.54 19.38 -9.37
CA PRO A 635 27.90 18.85 -9.32
C PRO A 635 28.06 17.52 -8.54
N ASP A 636 27.17 17.30 -7.58
CA ASP A 636 27.16 16.09 -6.74
C ASP A 636 26.24 14.98 -7.26
N PHE A 637 25.70 15.13 -8.49
CA PHE A 637 24.78 14.14 -9.04
C PHE A 637 25.50 12.85 -9.41
N ARG A 638 25.39 11.89 -8.53
CA ARG A 638 26.11 10.60 -8.54
C ARG A 638 26.03 9.87 -9.87
N LEU A 639 24.80 9.64 -10.39
CA LEU A 639 24.58 8.86 -11.62
C LEU A 639 25.25 9.51 -12.85
N ALA A 640 25.25 10.83 -12.95
CA ALA A 640 25.91 11.53 -14.06
C ALA A 640 27.46 11.41 -13.93
N LYS A 641 28.03 11.42 -12.71
CA LYS A 641 29.45 11.14 -12.48
C LYS A 641 29.80 9.73 -12.93
N GLU A 642 29.01 8.73 -12.52
CA GLU A 642 29.20 7.30 -12.87
C GLU A 642 29.16 7.10 -14.39
N ASN A 643 28.11 7.60 -15.06
CA ASN A 643 27.93 7.45 -16.50
C ASN A 643 29.02 8.16 -17.29
N LEU A 644 29.39 9.39 -16.93
CA LEU A 644 30.45 10.12 -17.60
C LEU A 644 31.81 9.46 -17.39
N ALA A 645 32.09 8.92 -16.20
CA ALA A 645 33.32 8.25 -15.90
C ALA A 645 33.49 6.93 -16.70
N ARG A 646 32.41 6.18 -16.84
CA ARG A 646 32.35 4.97 -17.66
C ARG A 646 32.53 5.29 -19.14
N LEU A 647 31.76 6.24 -19.66
CA LEU A 647 31.89 6.71 -21.05
C LEU A 647 33.32 7.18 -21.36
N ALA A 648 33.92 7.99 -20.47
CA ALA A 648 35.28 8.48 -20.62
C ALA A 648 36.33 7.33 -20.66
N ARG A 649 36.14 6.27 -19.87
CA ARG A 649 36.99 5.07 -19.93
C ARG A 649 36.87 4.39 -21.28
N GLU A 650 35.69 4.19 -21.80
CA GLU A 650 35.41 3.52 -23.07
C GLU A 650 35.99 4.31 -24.27
N GLU A 651 36.05 5.62 -24.15
CA GLU A 651 36.64 6.51 -25.13
C GLU A 651 38.18 6.70 -25.00
N GLY A 652 38.78 6.06 -23.98
CA GLY A 652 40.21 6.21 -23.70
C GLY A 652 40.58 7.51 -22.98
N ASN A 653 39.61 8.32 -22.54
CA ASN A 653 39.85 9.52 -21.73
C ASN A 653 40.08 9.14 -20.26
N PHE A 654 41.14 8.41 -20.00
CA PHE A 654 41.46 7.91 -18.65
C PHE A 654 41.65 9.01 -17.60
N PRO A 655 42.23 10.19 -17.90
CA PRO A 655 42.34 11.26 -16.90
C PRO A 655 41.02 11.73 -16.34
N LEU A 656 39.99 11.90 -17.19
CA LEU A 656 38.64 12.28 -16.78
C LEU A 656 37.99 11.17 -15.98
N SER A 657 38.05 9.93 -16.48
CA SER A 657 37.45 8.77 -15.81
C SER A 657 38.03 8.57 -14.40
N VAL A 658 39.33 8.60 -14.27
CA VAL A 658 40.08 8.48 -12.99
C VAL A 658 39.66 9.59 -12.02
N ARG A 659 39.54 10.83 -12.47
CA ARG A 659 39.16 11.96 -11.63
C ARG A 659 37.76 11.71 -11.04
N LEU A 660 36.80 11.37 -11.88
CA LEU A 660 35.40 11.18 -11.44
C LEU A 660 35.23 9.98 -10.51
N TRP A 661 35.87 8.84 -10.83
CA TRP A 661 35.85 7.67 -9.94
C TRP A 661 36.53 7.95 -8.60
N ARG A 662 37.62 8.73 -8.55
CA ARG A 662 38.25 9.16 -7.31
C ARG A 662 37.34 10.04 -6.46
N GLU A 663 36.62 10.98 -7.07
CA GLU A 663 35.62 11.81 -6.37
C GLU A 663 34.57 10.90 -5.73
N LEU A 664 34.02 9.93 -6.47
CA LEU A 664 33.03 8.97 -5.96
C LEU A 664 33.59 8.08 -4.83
N CYS A 665 34.87 7.68 -4.90
CA CYS A 665 35.51 6.96 -3.77
C CYS A 665 35.58 7.81 -2.49
N LEU A 666 35.80 9.12 -2.62
CA LEU A 666 35.81 10.05 -1.47
C LEU A 666 34.41 10.32 -0.92
N ASP A 667 33.43 10.51 -1.81
CA ASP A 667 32.05 10.77 -1.43
C ASP A 667 31.38 9.54 -0.78
N TYR A 668 31.78 8.32 -1.21
CA TYR A 668 31.19 7.04 -0.78
C TYR A 668 32.24 6.02 -0.33
N PRO A 669 32.99 6.24 0.74
CA PRO A 669 34.17 5.43 1.11
C PRO A 669 33.84 3.99 1.51
N LYS A 670 32.58 3.64 1.74
CA LYS A 670 32.15 2.27 2.08
C LYS A 670 31.63 1.48 0.87
N ALA A 671 31.54 2.10 -0.30
CA ALA A 671 31.02 1.45 -1.51
C ALA A 671 32.17 0.82 -2.30
N ALA A 672 32.28 -0.50 -2.30
CA ALA A 672 33.30 -1.27 -3.03
C ALA A 672 33.26 -1.07 -4.56
N THR A 673 32.11 -0.66 -5.09
CA THR A 673 31.88 -0.42 -6.53
C THR A 673 32.83 0.62 -7.10
N TYR A 674 33.12 1.72 -6.38
CA TYR A 674 33.90 2.81 -6.94
C TYR A 674 35.40 2.51 -7.03
N PRO A 675 36.07 1.96 -6.02
CA PRO A 675 37.44 1.53 -6.17
C PRO A 675 37.59 0.39 -7.19
N PHE A 676 36.56 -0.47 -7.37
CA PHE A 676 36.55 -1.48 -8.43
C PHE A 676 36.55 -0.85 -9.83
N GLU A 677 35.69 0.13 -10.10
CA GLU A 677 35.61 0.82 -11.39
C GLU A 677 36.87 1.66 -11.65
N LEU A 678 37.45 2.24 -10.60
CA LEU A 678 38.73 2.94 -10.69
C LEU A 678 39.89 1.96 -11.00
N ALA A 679 39.91 0.78 -10.40
CA ALA A 679 40.85 -0.27 -10.70
C ALA A 679 40.73 -0.73 -12.16
N LEU A 680 39.51 -0.96 -12.62
CA LEU A 680 39.22 -1.33 -14.02
C LEU A 680 39.70 -0.25 -14.99
N THR A 681 39.50 1.04 -14.66
CA THR A 681 39.98 2.17 -15.47
C THR A 681 41.51 2.17 -15.57
N TRP A 682 42.22 1.94 -14.45
CA TRP A 682 43.68 1.84 -14.48
C TRP A 682 44.19 0.60 -15.21
N ALA A 683 43.51 -0.54 -15.09
CA ALA A 683 43.80 -1.75 -15.83
C ALA A 683 43.66 -1.52 -17.34
N THR A 684 42.58 -0.89 -17.78
CA THR A 684 42.35 -0.54 -19.18
C THR A 684 43.39 0.47 -19.70
N ALA A 685 43.86 1.38 -18.84
CA ALA A 685 44.92 2.33 -19.12
C ALA A 685 46.37 1.69 -19.11
N GLY A 686 46.47 0.39 -18.85
CA GLY A 686 47.74 -0.33 -18.79
C GLY A 686 48.61 -0.10 -17.52
N ASN A 687 48.03 0.56 -16.49
CA ASN A 687 48.76 0.84 -15.25
C ASN A 687 48.52 -0.26 -14.20
N VAL A 688 49.31 -1.32 -14.27
CA VAL A 688 49.19 -2.52 -13.45
C VAL A 688 49.26 -2.22 -11.95
N GLU A 689 50.23 -1.38 -11.51
CA GLU A 689 50.40 -1.07 -10.08
C GLU A 689 49.20 -0.39 -9.46
N LYS A 690 48.66 0.61 -10.14
CA LYS A 690 47.45 1.33 -9.65
C LYS A 690 46.21 0.45 -9.70
N ALA A 691 46.07 -0.35 -10.76
CA ALA A 691 44.94 -1.29 -10.88
C ALA A 691 44.97 -2.29 -9.70
N GLU A 692 46.14 -2.89 -9.42
CA GLU A 692 46.31 -3.82 -8.30
C GLU A 692 45.96 -3.17 -6.97
N ARG A 693 46.45 -1.94 -6.71
CA ARG A 693 46.16 -1.20 -5.49
C ARG A 693 44.65 -1.02 -5.28
N TYR A 694 43.96 -0.61 -6.32
CA TYR A 694 42.51 -0.33 -6.16
C TYR A 694 41.66 -1.59 -6.17
N TYR A 695 42.05 -2.70 -6.85
CA TYR A 695 41.37 -3.98 -6.65
C TYR A 695 41.57 -4.48 -5.20
N ARG A 696 42.74 -4.33 -4.61
CA ARG A 696 42.93 -4.68 -3.21
C ARG A 696 42.14 -3.77 -2.25
N GLU A 697 41.99 -2.50 -2.58
CA GLU A 697 41.10 -1.59 -1.82
C GLU A 697 39.63 -2.02 -1.92
N THR A 698 39.16 -2.43 -3.09
CA THR A 698 37.84 -3.05 -3.29
C THR A 698 37.65 -4.24 -2.37
N LEU A 699 38.60 -5.15 -2.35
CA LEU A 699 38.57 -6.37 -1.53
C LEU A 699 38.73 -6.11 -0.02
N ARG A 700 39.31 -4.99 0.38
CA ARG A 700 39.34 -4.54 1.78
C ARG A 700 37.97 -4.08 2.24
N ILE A 701 37.17 -3.45 1.36
CA ILE A 701 35.81 -2.99 1.64
C ILE A 701 34.81 -4.17 1.56
N ASP A 702 34.92 -4.97 0.52
CA ASP A 702 34.10 -6.13 0.24
C ASP A 702 34.94 -7.36 -0.10
N PRO A 703 35.30 -8.17 0.91
CA PRO A 703 36.12 -9.39 0.72
C PRO A 703 35.48 -10.44 -0.19
N ASP A 704 34.13 -10.40 -0.33
CA ASP A 704 33.36 -11.36 -1.11
C ASP A 704 33.09 -10.89 -2.55
N HIS A 705 33.80 -9.85 -3.02
CA HIS A 705 33.65 -9.33 -4.36
C HIS A 705 34.35 -10.22 -5.41
N ALA A 706 33.68 -11.28 -5.88
CA ALA A 706 34.22 -12.27 -6.80
C ALA A 706 34.84 -11.68 -8.08
N ARG A 707 34.21 -10.65 -8.67
CA ARG A 707 34.72 -9.96 -9.87
C ARG A 707 36.07 -9.26 -9.62
N ALA A 708 36.25 -8.68 -8.44
CA ALA A 708 37.52 -8.04 -8.09
C ALA A 708 38.64 -9.08 -7.91
N TRP A 709 38.34 -10.20 -7.28
CA TRP A 709 39.30 -11.32 -7.17
C TRP A 709 39.68 -11.86 -8.54
N ASN A 710 38.71 -12.06 -9.45
CA ASN A 710 38.99 -12.51 -10.81
C ASN A 710 39.87 -11.52 -11.58
N ASN A 711 39.50 -10.22 -11.55
CA ASN A 711 40.26 -9.20 -12.31
C ASN A 711 41.64 -8.96 -11.75
N LEU A 712 41.80 -9.00 -10.41
CA LEU A 712 43.13 -8.97 -9.76
C LEU A 712 43.93 -10.19 -10.16
N GLY A 713 43.33 -11.38 -10.11
CA GLY A 713 44.00 -12.62 -10.50
C GLY A 713 44.50 -12.60 -11.93
N TRP A 714 43.70 -12.20 -12.88
CA TRP A 714 44.09 -12.07 -14.29
C TRP A 714 45.16 -10.99 -14.50
N LEU A 715 45.06 -9.86 -13.80
CA LEU A 715 46.06 -8.79 -13.83
C LEU A 715 47.44 -9.31 -13.39
N LEU A 716 47.46 -10.08 -12.31
CA LEU A 716 48.69 -10.66 -11.75
C LEU A 716 49.29 -11.73 -12.68
N VAL A 717 48.44 -12.59 -13.27
CA VAL A 717 48.90 -13.58 -14.28
C VAL A 717 49.51 -12.88 -15.48
N SER A 718 48.87 -11.85 -16.02
CA SER A 718 49.38 -11.06 -17.14
C SER A 718 50.68 -10.31 -16.83
N ALA A 719 50.92 -10.00 -15.55
CA ALA A 719 52.14 -9.40 -15.06
C ALA A 719 53.26 -10.45 -14.71
N GLY A 720 53.04 -11.74 -15.03
CA GLY A 720 53.98 -12.82 -14.74
C GLY A 720 53.96 -13.36 -13.31
N ARG A 721 53.06 -12.85 -12.45
CA ARG A 721 52.91 -13.29 -11.05
C ARG A 721 51.90 -14.43 -10.96
N HIS A 722 52.16 -15.53 -11.69
CA HIS A 722 51.19 -16.61 -11.89
C HIS A 722 50.70 -17.24 -10.59
N GLY A 723 51.58 -17.47 -9.61
CA GLY A 723 51.18 -18.09 -8.32
C GLY A 723 50.16 -17.29 -7.54
N GLU A 724 50.38 -15.97 -7.41
CA GLU A 724 49.46 -15.07 -6.73
C GLU A 724 48.14 -14.94 -7.53
N GLY A 725 48.23 -14.84 -8.85
CA GLY A 725 47.06 -14.74 -9.72
C GLY A 725 46.18 -15.98 -9.62
N ILE A 726 46.73 -17.19 -9.61
CA ILE A 726 46.01 -18.46 -9.42
C ILE A 726 45.28 -18.48 -8.07
N GLN A 727 45.93 -17.99 -6.99
CA GLN A 727 45.28 -17.90 -5.68
C GLN A 727 44.07 -16.95 -5.72
N CYS A 728 44.19 -15.79 -6.35
CA CYS A 728 43.08 -14.84 -6.48
C CYS A 728 41.92 -15.43 -7.32
N LEU A 729 42.22 -16.13 -8.41
CA LEU A 729 41.21 -16.79 -9.26
C LEU A 729 40.49 -17.91 -8.51
N ARG A 730 41.19 -18.68 -7.70
CA ARG A 730 40.59 -19.70 -6.82
C ARG A 730 39.67 -19.04 -5.77
N GLN A 731 40.10 -17.91 -5.20
CA GLN A 731 39.26 -17.18 -4.24
C GLN A 731 37.96 -16.69 -4.90
N ALA A 732 38.03 -16.20 -6.14
CA ALA A 732 36.84 -15.83 -6.90
C ALA A 732 35.85 -17.00 -7.05
N LEU A 733 36.37 -18.22 -7.30
CA LEU A 733 35.56 -19.43 -7.45
C LEU A 733 35.07 -20.03 -6.12
N ILE A 734 35.73 -19.74 -4.99
CA ILE A 734 35.22 -20.06 -3.66
C ILE A 734 33.99 -19.22 -3.36
N ILE A 735 34.01 -17.94 -3.74
CA ILE A 735 32.90 -17.00 -3.53
C ILE A 735 31.76 -17.29 -4.50
N ASP A 736 32.07 -17.44 -5.78
CA ASP A 736 31.09 -17.78 -6.83
C ASP A 736 31.57 -18.99 -7.65
N PRO A 737 31.19 -20.20 -7.27
CA PRO A 737 31.54 -21.41 -7.99
C PRO A 737 31.07 -21.48 -9.45
N ALA A 738 30.03 -20.70 -9.79
CA ALA A 738 29.46 -20.63 -11.14
C ALA A 738 30.11 -19.54 -12.03
N PHE A 739 31.13 -18.83 -11.53
CA PHE A 739 31.78 -17.75 -12.26
C PHE A 739 32.64 -18.29 -13.40
N THR A 740 32.06 -18.53 -14.58
CA THR A 740 32.71 -19.14 -15.73
C THR A 740 33.99 -18.42 -16.18
N LEU A 741 33.97 -17.08 -16.24
CA LEU A 741 35.14 -16.33 -16.66
C LEU A 741 36.35 -16.54 -15.70
N ALA A 742 36.10 -16.60 -14.40
CA ALA A 742 37.18 -16.89 -13.43
C ALA A 742 37.75 -18.30 -13.64
N ARG A 743 36.91 -19.25 -14.00
CA ARG A 743 37.33 -20.62 -14.27
C ARG A 743 38.14 -20.73 -15.56
N VAL A 744 37.74 -20.04 -16.62
CA VAL A 744 38.52 -19.94 -17.86
C VAL A 744 39.86 -19.27 -17.61
N ASN A 745 39.86 -18.16 -16.85
CA ASN A 745 41.11 -17.46 -16.50
C ASN A 745 42.04 -18.35 -15.63
N LEU A 746 41.47 -19.13 -14.70
CA LEU A 746 42.26 -20.06 -13.87
C LEU A 746 42.87 -21.18 -14.71
N ALA A 747 42.10 -21.77 -15.61
CA ALA A 747 42.62 -22.83 -16.51
C ALA A 747 43.74 -22.29 -17.42
N GLN A 748 43.61 -21.08 -17.97
CA GLN A 748 44.66 -20.43 -18.75
C GLN A 748 45.90 -20.12 -17.90
N ALA A 749 45.73 -19.65 -16.65
CA ALA A 749 46.83 -19.42 -15.74
C ALA A 749 47.58 -20.72 -15.38
N LEU A 750 46.84 -21.81 -15.21
CA LEU A 750 47.42 -23.14 -14.96
C LEU A 750 48.19 -23.66 -16.18
N LEU A 751 47.67 -23.44 -17.40
CA LEU A 751 48.40 -23.75 -18.63
C LEU A 751 49.71 -22.96 -18.75
N ALA A 752 49.70 -21.66 -18.44
CA ALA A 752 50.86 -20.80 -18.46
C ALA A 752 51.97 -21.26 -17.48
N THR A 753 51.60 -22.04 -16.44
CA THR A 753 52.53 -22.65 -15.47
C THR A 753 52.89 -24.12 -15.79
N GLY A 754 52.46 -24.65 -16.94
CA GLY A 754 52.71 -26.02 -17.39
C GLY A 754 51.84 -27.08 -16.73
N ASN A 755 50.78 -26.69 -16.00
CA ASN A 755 49.88 -27.62 -15.31
C ASN A 755 48.65 -27.91 -16.13
N ALA A 756 48.83 -28.58 -17.26
CA ALA A 756 47.74 -28.87 -18.22
C ALA A 756 46.66 -29.81 -17.62
N GLU A 757 47.04 -30.70 -16.70
CA GLU A 757 46.11 -31.61 -16.04
C GLU A 757 45.11 -30.86 -15.16
N ALA A 758 45.61 -29.96 -14.32
CA ALA A 758 44.73 -29.13 -13.49
C ALA A 758 43.88 -28.20 -14.34
N ALA A 759 44.38 -27.65 -15.43
CA ALA A 759 43.63 -26.82 -16.37
C ALA A 759 42.46 -27.60 -17.01
N ALA A 760 42.69 -28.82 -17.46
CA ALA A 760 41.65 -29.68 -18.00
C ALA A 760 40.56 -30.00 -16.95
N HIS A 761 41.00 -30.28 -15.73
CA HIS A 761 40.08 -30.54 -14.61
C HIS A 761 39.15 -29.32 -14.31
N GLU A 762 39.73 -28.11 -14.27
CA GLU A 762 38.93 -26.87 -14.04
C GLU A 762 37.96 -26.62 -15.20
N ALA A 763 38.36 -26.83 -16.44
CA ALA A 763 37.50 -26.67 -17.60
C ALA A 763 36.33 -27.67 -17.59
N LEU A 764 36.60 -28.95 -17.28
CA LEU A 764 35.55 -29.98 -17.13
C LEU A 764 34.57 -29.65 -16.01
N ALA A 765 35.07 -29.25 -14.82
CA ALA A 765 34.21 -28.80 -13.70
C ALA A 765 33.33 -27.59 -14.07
N GLY A 766 33.86 -26.71 -14.93
CA GLY A 766 33.09 -25.59 -15.45
C GLY A 766 31.95 -25.98 -16.40
N LEU A 767 32.18 -26.97 -17.24
CA LEU A 767 31.21 -27.48 -18.19
C LEU A 767 29.95 -28.07 -17.52
N GLU A 768 30.09 -28.63 -16.32
CA GLU A 768 28.99 -29.12 -15.51
C GLU A 768 28.10 -27.97 -14.99
N GLN A 769 28.64 -26.77 -14.86
CA GLN A 769 28.01 -25.61 -14.24
C GLN A 769 27.62 -24.51 -15.25
N ALA A 770 28.05 -24.64 -16.53
CA ALA A 770 27.79 -23.65 -17.57
C ALA A 770 26.30 -23.45 -17.85
N ARG A 771 25.83 -22.19 -17.69
CA ARG A 771 24.40 -21.81 -17.78
C ARG A 771 23.98 -21.37 -19.18
N ASN A 772 24.89 -21.01 -20.02
CA ASN A 772 24.64 -20.53 -21.38
C ASN A 772 25.64 -21.10 -22.40
N GLU A 773 25.31 -20.96 -23.67
CA GLU A 773 26.09 -21.49 -24.79
C GLU A 773 27.49 -20.85 -24.90
N ALA A 774 27.58 -19.54 -24.72
CA ALA A 774 28.87 -18.82 -24.81
C ALA A 774 29.87 -19.28 -23.78
N ASP A 775 29.44 -19.46 -22.51
CA ASP A 775 30.26 -20.00 -21.44
C ASP A 775 30.73 -21.41 -21.75
N ARG A 776 29.82 -22.24 -22.24
CA ARG A 776 30.11 -23.61 -22.61
C ARG A 776 31.16 -23.70 -23.72
N LEU A 777 31.03 -22.87 -24.77
CA LEU A 777 31.98 -22.82 -25.87
C LEU A 777 33.36 -22.35 -25.40
N SER A 778 33.43 -21.36 -24.54
CA SER A 778 34.70 -20.85 -23.96
C SER A 778 35.44 -21.94 -23.15
N LEU A 779 34.69 -22.69 -22.33
CA LEU A 779 35.27 -23.79 -21.52
C LEU A 779 35.71 -24.95 -22.42
N LEU A 780 34.97 -25.29 -23.47
CA LEU A 780 35.38 -26.31 -24.45
C LEU A 780 36.64 -25.92 -25.19
N ALA A 781 36.80 -24.65 -25.57
CA ALA A 781 37.99 -24.17 -26.24
C ALA A 781 39.25 -24.30 -25.33
N VAL A 782 39.10 -23.89 -24.04
CA VAL A 782 40.22 -24.02 -23.07
C VAL A 782 40.51 -25.47 -22.72
N LEU A 783 39.48 -26.33 -22.63
CA LEU A 783 39.65 -27.77 -22.47
C LEU A 783 40.46 -28.35 -23.63
N GLY A 784 40.11 -27.98 -24.87
CA GLY A 784 40.86 -28.45 -26.05
C GLY A 784 42.32 -28.04 -26.01
N LEU A 785 42.65 -26.81 -25.62
CA LEU A 785 44.02 -26.39 -25.43
C LEU A 785 44.72 -27.20 -24.33
N ALA A 786 44.04 -27.41 -23.20
CA ALA A 786 44.62 -28.17 -22.09
C ALA A 786 44.91 -29.62 -22.46
N GLU A 787 44.02 -30.27 -23.23
CA GLU A 787 44.28 -31.65 -23.72
C GLU A 787 45.39 -31.70 -24.77
N LEU A 788 45.57 -30.67 -25.62
CA LEU A 788 46.73 -30.56 -26.52
C LEU A 788 48.04 -30.50 -25.71
N GLU A 789 48.09 -29.67 -24.68
CA GLU A 789 49.29 -29.55 -23.82
C GLU A 789 49.54 -30.80 -22.96
N ARG A 790 48.51 -31.62 -22.71
CA ARG A 790 48.68 -32.95 -22.08
C ARG A 790 49.17 -34.02 -23.05
N GLY A 791 49.15 -33.76 -24.35
CA GLY A 791 49.53 -34.73 -25.40
C GLY A 791 48.41 -35.70 -25.76
N ASP A 792 47.11 -35.33 -25.52
CA ASP A 792 45.95 -36.08 -25.96
C ASP A 792 45.18 -35.33 -27.07
N PRO A 793 45.68 -35.39 -28.32
CA PRO A 793 45.11 -34.64 -29.42
C PRO A 793 43.71 -35.15 -29.84
N ASN A 794 43.35 -36.38 -29.49
CA ASN A 794 42.04 -36.92 -29.83
C ASN A 794 40.95 -36.28 -28.93
N ARG A 795 41.17 -36.16 -27.62
CA ARG A 795 40.26 -35.47 -26.71
C ARG A 795 40.23 -33.97 -27.00
N ALA A 796 41.39 -33.39 -27.34
CA ALA A 796 41.47 -32.01 -27.76
C ALA A 796 40.61 -31.72 -29.00
N LEU A 797 40.71 -32.59 -30.03
CA LEU A 797 39.90 -32.46 -31.26
C LEU A 797 38.41 -32.59 -31.00
N GLU A 798 38.00 -33.51 -30.11
CA GLU A 798 36.58 -33.64 -29.71
C GLU A 798 36.05 -32.35 -29.06
N ALA A 799 36.81 -31.78 -28.13
CA ALA A 799 36.42 -30.55 -27.43
C ALA A 799 36.40 -29.32 -28.37
N LEU A 800 37.45 -29.16 -29.21
CA LEU A 800 37.54 -28.06 -30.17
C LEU A 800 36.53 -28.11 -31.31
N ARG A 801 36.12 -29.30 -31.76
CA ARG A 801 35.02 -29.45 -32.71
C ARG A 801 33.68 -29.00 -32.11
N LYS A 802 33.43 -29.29 -30.82
CA LYS A 802 32.27 -28.79 -30.11
C LYS A 802 32.33 -27.25 -29.88
N ALA A 803 33.54 -26.70 -29.84
CA ALA A 803 33.76 -25.26 -29.76
C ALA A 803 33.82 -24.55 -31.13
N ALA A 804 33.55 -25.25 -32.21
CA ALA A 804 33.65 -24.73 -33.57
C ALA A 804 32.86 -23.43 -33.83
N PRO A 805 31.66 -23.19 -33.25
CA PRO A 805 30.98 -21.88 -33.38
C PRO A 805 31.81 -20.70 -32.85
N LEU A 806 32.56 -20.89 -31.77
CA LEU A 806 33.48 -19.88 -31.26
C LEU A 806 34.70 -19.68 -32.16
N ALA A 807 35.17 -20.71 -32.85
CA ALA A 807 36.29 -20.65 -33.80
C ALA A 807 35.99 -19.71 -34.99
N GLU A 808 34.75 -19.51 -35.36
CA GLU A 808 34.36 -18.56 -36.43
C GLU A 808 34.61 -17.11 -36.06
N THR A 809 34.54 -16.77 -34.78
CA THR A 809 34.71 -15.40 -34.26
C THR A 809 36.03 -15.18 -33.51
N THR A 810 36.74 -16.26 -33.18
CA THR A 810 37.95 -16.21 -32.34
C THR A 810 39.07 -16.95 -33.01
N PRO A 811 39.97 -16.28 -33.77
CA PRO A 811 41.03 -16.93 -34.58
C PRO A 811 41.94 -17.86 -33.79
N ILE A 812 42.24 -17.57 -32.53
CA ILE A 812 43.09 -18.41 -31.68
C ILE A 812 42.49 -19.82 -31.45
N VAL A 813 41.14 -19.92 -31.30
CA VAL A 813 40.46 -21.22 -31.14
C VAL A 813 40.57 -22.05 -32.42
N ARG A 814 40.48 -21.39 -33.58
CA ARG A 814 40.70 -22.04 -34.89
C ARG A 814 42.13 -22.53 -35.04
N LEU A 815 43.10 -21.79 -34.52
CA LEU A 815 44.51 -22.21 -34.49
C LEU A 815 44.72 -23.49 -33.66
N TRP A 816 44.11 -23.59 -32.51
CA TRP A 816 44.14 -24.78 -31.67
C TRP A 816 43.44 -25.96 -32.33
N LEU A 817 42.31 -25.74 -33.04
CA LEU A 817 41.65 -26.74 -33.82
C LEU A 817 42.55 -27.26 -34.95
N ALA A 818 43.20 -26.38 -35.70
CA ALA A 818 44.14 -26.77 -36.77
C ALA A 818 45.32 -27.58 -36.23
N ARG A 819 45.86 -27.20 -35.07
CA ARG A 819 46.89 -27.98 -34.35
C ARG A 819 46.35 -29.36 -33.97
N ALA A 820 45.16 -29.48 -33.39
CA ALA A 820 44.59 -30.77 -32.99
C ALA A 820 44.32 -31.66 -34.21
N LEU A 821 43.86 -31.13 -35.34
CA LEU A 821 43.67 -31.84 -36.58
C LEU A 821 44.97 -32.42 -37.14
N LEU A 822 46.02 -31.61 -37.09
CA LEU A 822 47.34 -32.03 -37.56
C LEU A 822 47.90 -33.16 -36.68
N GLU A 823 47.85 -32.99 -35.35
CA GLU A 823 48.40 -33.97 -34.39
C GLU A 823 47.59 -35.29 -34.38
N THR A 824 46.30 -35.28 -34.84
CA THR A 824 45.49 -36.49 -35.05
C THR A 824 45.62 -37.10 -36.45
N GLY A 825 46.47 -36.49 -37.32
CA GLY A 825 46.76 -37.00 -38.65
C GLY A 825 45.86 -36.49 -39.77
N ASP A 826 44.90 -35.60 -39.51
CA ASP A 826 44.05 -35.02 -40.54
C ASP A 826 44.69 -33.72 -41.10
N ALA A 827 45.78 -33.92 -41.80
CA ALA A 827 46.61 -32.85 -42.40
C ALA A 827 45.83 -32.02 -43.44
N GLY A 828 44.86 -32.65 -44.15
CA GLY A 828 44.04 -31.95 -45.13
C GLY A 828 43.07 -30.95 -44.49
N ALA A 829 42.39 -31.33 -43.41
CA ALA A 829 41.53 -30.43 -42.69
C ALA A 829 42.34 -29.33 -41.96
N ALA A 830 43.51 -29.66 -41.38
CA ALA A 830 44.41 -28.69 -40.81
C ALA A 830 44.89 -27.65 -41.82
N LEU A 831 45.20 -28.08 -43.06
CA LEU A 831 45.62 -27.20 -44.15
C LEU A 831 44.46 -26.22 -44.55
N ALA A 832 43.23 -26.71 -44.59
CA ALA A 832 42.07 -25.85 -44.86
C ALA A 832 41.87 -24.77 -43.77
N GLU A 833 41.93 -25.14 -42.48
CA GLU A 833 41.76 -24.21 -41.38
C GLU A 833 42.94 -23.19 -41.28
N THR A 834 44.15 -23.62 -41.44
CA THR A 834 45.32 -22.71 -41.48
C THR A 834 45.32 -21.80 -42.70
N GLY A 835 44.76 -22.29 -43.87
CA GLY A 835 44.56 -21.47 -45.07
C GLY A 835 43.61 -20.28 -44.83
N ARG A 836 42.49 -20.49 -44.11
CA ARG A 836 41.58 -19.44 -43.70
C ARG A 836 42.24 -18.49 -42.70
N LEU A 837 42.98 -19.03 -41.72
CA LEU A 837 43.68 -18.22 -40.71
C LEU A 837 44.69 -17.29 -41.33
N CYS A 838 45.46 -17.72 -42.36
CA CYS A 838 46.40 -16.86 -43.03
C CYS A 838 45.78 -15.66 -43.74
N GLN A 839 44.50 -15.74 -44.11
CA GLN A 839 43.76 -14.64 -44.69
C GLN A 839 43.20 -13.71 -43.62
N GLU A 840 42.72 -14.26 -42.50
CA GLU A 840 42.06 -13.55 -41.43
C GLU A 840 43.08 -12.92 -40.42
N TRP A 841 44.22 -13.61 -40.22
CA TRP A 841 45.21 -13.25 -39.22
C TRP A 841 46.65 -13.33 -39.79
N PRO A 842 46.95 -12.58 -40.89
CA PRO A 842 48.20 -12.73 -41.68
C PRO A 842 49.47 -12.36 -40.90
N ASP A 843 49.37 -11.51 -39.86
CA ASP A 843 50.47 -11.00 -39.09
C ASP A 843 50.87 -11.92 -37.92
N ASN A 844 50.06 -12.93 -37.58
CA ASN A 844 50.35 -13.87 -36.52
C ASN A 844 51.36 -14.94 -37.01
N PRO A 845 52.56 -15.06 -36.41
CA PRO A 845 53.57 -16.01 -36.85
C PRO A 845 53.15 -17.45 -36.67
N ASP A 846 52.41 -17.81 -35.60
CA ASP A 846 51.94 -19.16 -35.32
C ASP A 846 51.04 -19.69 -36.43
N THR A 847 50.24 -18.80 -37.06
CA THR A 847 49.36 -19.18 -38.20
C THR A 847 50.18 -19.75 -39.36
N TRP A 848 51.27 -19.08 -39.68
CA TRP A 848 52.16 -19.52 -40.75
C TRP A 848 52.99 -20.76 -40.35
N TYR A 849 53.41 -20.87 -39.11
CA TYR A 849 54.10 -22.06 -38.62
C TYR A 849 53.22 -23.31 -38.71
N TRP A 850 51.97 -23.25 -38.19
CA TRP A 850 51.07 -24.41 -38.27
C TRP A 850 50.61 -24.69 -39.70
N ARG A 851 50.56 -23.70 -40.60
CA ARG A 851 50.31 -23.89 -42.01
C ARG A 851 51.48 -24.62 -42.60
N GLY A 852 52.74 -24.27 -42.28
CA GLY A 852 53.94 -24.99 -42.71
C GLY A 852 53.92 -26.42 -42.26
N ARG A 853 53.57 -26.72 -41.04
CA ARG A 853 53.40 -28.07 -40.48
C ARG A 853 52.35 -28.89 -41.23
N ALA A 854 51.22 -28.25 -41.61
CA ALA A 854 50.15 -28.90 -42.36
C ALA A 854 50.60 -29.19 -43.82
N LEU A 855 51.29 -28.28 -44.49
CA LEU A 855 51.86 -28.47 -45.82
C LEU A 855 52.92 -29.56 -45.83
N GLU A 856 53.82 -29.58 -44.83
CA GLU A 856 54.83 -30.65 -44.65
C GLU A 856 54.17 -32.03 -44.55
N ALA A 857 53.10 -32.15 -43.73
CA ALA A 857 52.36 -33.37 -43.52
C ALA A 857 51.56 -33.83 -44.75
N THR A 858 51.19 -32.92 -45.65
CA THR A 858 50.56 -33.23 -46.95
C THR A 858 51.54 -33.47 -48.06
N GLY A 859 52.86 -33.31 -47.82
CA GLY A 859 53.94 -33.54 -48.79
C GLY A 859 54.29 -32.35 -49.70
N ASP A 860 53.70 -31.17 -49.47
CA ASP A 860 54.04 -29.92 -50.14
C ASP A 860 55.18 -29.22 -49.39
N LEU A 861 56.41 -29.72 -49.69
CA LEU A 861 57.64 -29.26 -49.00
C LEU A 861 58.02 -27.82 -49.39
N ASP A 862 57.81 -27.42 -50.62
CA ASP A 862 58.04 -26.05 -51.10
C ASP A 862 57.11 -25.03 -50.43
N GLY A 863 55.83 -25.34 -50.39
CA GLY A 863 54.85 -24.53 -49.66
C GLY A 863 55.12 -24.48 -48.15
N ALA A 864 55.60 -25.59 -47.56
CA ALA A 864 55.94 -25.62 -46.13
C ALA A 864 57.13 -24.68 -45.85
N ARG A 865 58.14 -24.66 -46.71
CA ARG A 865 59.35 -23.77 -46.59
C ARG A 865 58.89 -22.30 -46.60
N GLU A 866 58.07 -21.91 -47.58
CA GLU A 866 57.56 -20.56 -47.69
C GLU A 866 56.78 -20.14 -46.43
N ALA A 867 55.99 -21.05 -45.90
CA ALA A 867 55.22 -20.80 -44.69
C ALA A 867 56.13 -20.64 -43.45
N TYR A 868 57.14 -21.47 -43.26
CA TYR A 868 58.08 -21.32 -42.13
C TYR A 868 58.93 -20.05 -42.27
N GLU A 869 59.37 -19.65 -43.47
CA GLU A 869 60.06 -18.38 -43.72
C GLU A 869 59.14 -17.20 -43.32
N LYS A 870 57.88 -17.22 -43.69
CA LYS A 870 56.93 -16.19 -43.29
C LYS A 870 56.68 -16.15 -41.78
N ALA A 871 56.72 -17.30 -41.08
CA ALA A 871 56.67 -17.36 -39.64
C ALA A 871 57.88 -16.71 -38.99
N LEU A 872 59.08 -17.05 -39.46
CA LEU A 872 60.36 -16.48 -39.03
C LEU A 872 60.47 -14.97 -39.31
N GLU A 873 60.05 -14.53 -40.48
CA GLU A 873 59.97 -13.09 -40.80
C GLU A 873 59.18 -12.28 -39.76
N ARG A 874 58.10 -12.85 -39.28
CA ARG A 874 57.23 -12.20 -38.31
C ARG A 874 57.69 -12.30 -36.84
N ASN A 875 58.36 -13.40 -36.51
CA ASN A 875 58.99 -13.59 -35.20
C ASN A 875 60.34 -14.36 -35.34
N PRO A 876 61.43 -13.67 -35.60
CA PRO A 876 62.75 -14.27 -35.76
C PRO A 876 63.36 -14.91 -34.50
N SER A 877 62.80 -14.57 -33.32
CA SER A 877 63.32 -15.03 -32.04
C SER A 877 62.77 -16.38 -31.57
N GLN A 878 61.78 -16.95 -32.26
CA GLN A 878 61.13 -18.18 -31.84
C GLN A 878 61.90 -19.40 -32.38
N PRO A 879 62.52 -20.21 -31.49
CA PRO A 879 63.39 -21.34 -31.90
C PRO A 879 62.66 -22.40 -32.73
N ALA A 880 61.41 -22.71 -32.40
CA ALA A 880 60.62 -23.75 -33.03
C ALA A 880 60.43 -23.51 -34.55
N TYR A 881 60.31 -22.25 -35.01
CA TYR A 881 60.14 -21.92 -36.43
C TYR A 881 61.44 -22.14 -37.21
N ARG A 882 62.56 -21.83 -36.63
CA ARG A 882 63.87 -22.05 -37.19
C ARG A 882 64.17 -23.54 -37.27
N GLU A 883 63.98 -24.27 -36.19
CA GLU A 883 64.11 -25.70 -36.12
C GLU A 883 63.33 -26.46 -37.18
N ALA A 884 62.02 -26.04 -37.35
CA ALA A 884 61.16 -26.64 -38.36
C ALA A 884 61.74 -26.41 -39.77
N LEU A 885 62.18 -25.20 -40.10
CA LEU A 885 62.78 -24.90 -41.40
C LEU A 885 64.08 -25.64 -41.64
N ASP A 886 64.97 -25.71 -40.62
CA ASP A 886 66.20 -26.42 -40.67
C ASP A 886 66.05 -27.95 -40.86
N ASN A 887 64.99 -28.51 -40.17
CA ASN A 887 64.68 -29.94 -40.31
C ASN A 887 64.21 -30.26 -41.72
N LEU A 888 63.34 -29.40 -42.32
CA LEU A 888 62.85 -29.53 -43.66
C LEU A 888 63.97 -29.48 -44.67
N ASN A 889 64.93 -28.54 -44.53
CA ASN A 889 66.13 -28.43 -45.41
C ASN A 889 67.10 -29.62 -45.30
N ARG A 890 67.26 -30.23 -44.10
CA ARG A 890 68.04 -31.44 -43.91
C ARG A 890 67.39 -32.68 -44.50
N ALA A 891 66.07 -32.76 -44.52
CA ALA A 891 65.38 -33.90 -45.09
C ALA A 891 65.55 -34.00 -46.64
N GLU A 892 65.73 -32.84 -47.30
CA GLU A 892 65.94 -32.76 -48.78
C GLU A 892 67.38 -32.98 -49.22
N THR A 893 68.43 -32.90 -48.32
CA THR A 893 69.79 -33.18 -48.67
C THR A 893 69.96 -34.70 -48.69
N PRO A 894 70.25 -35.34 -49.88
CA PRO A 894 70.51 -36.76 -49.91
C PRO A 894 71.79 -37.08 -49.09
N ARG A 895 71.66 -38.03 -48.15
CA ARG A 895 72.87 -38.57 -47.48
C ARG A 895 73.84 -39.09 -48.55
N PRO A 896 75.11 -38.67 -48.56
CA PRO A 896 76.10 -39.34 -49.46
C PRO A 896 76.10 -40.79 -49.04
N LEU A 897 75.82 -41.64 -50.02
CA LEU A 897 76.01 -43.10 -49.90
C LEU A 897 77.42 -43.38 -49.43
N PRO A 898 77.68 -44.36 -48.54
CA PRO A 898 78.95 -44.65 -47.97
C PRO A 898 79.89 -45.26 -49.06
#